data_d43afc38da2e0ec58cbd87a3487c294f
#
_entry.id   d43afc38da2e0ec58cbd87a3487c294f
#
_cell.length_a   1.000
_cell.length_b   1.000
_cell.length_c   1.000
_cell.angle_alpha   90.00
_cell.angle_beta   90.00
_cell.angle_gamma   90.00
#
_symmetry.space_group_name_H-M   'P 1'
#
loop_
_entity.id
_entity.type
_entity.pdbx_description
1 polymer ?
#
loop_
_entity_poly.entity_id
_entity_poly.type
_entity_poly.pdbx_seq_one_letter_code
_entity_poly.pdbx_strand_id
1 'polypeptide(L)'
;MLKATLRWPFAACLLSLACSSALAASSPYSTMIVFGDSLADAGQFPDAGGPPGSTLRFTNRTGPTYVNGSGEAFSLNSSTLLGGKLGVAPGDLHASTSPVRAAQGLADGNNWAVGGDRTDQILAAITTRSQVANTDASTGVTTVFRTRPGYLVENSSRADPNALYYLTGGGNDFLQGRILSPGQAISAANNLANGAQVLSQAGARYIMVWLLPDIGRTPAVSGTPLQVPSTLLSGVFNQQLVNRLGQIDAEVIPLNVPGLIRDVLTDPARYGLAADQNLVGTCFNGNNCTANSVYGIGGLTPDPTKLLFNDGVHPTVAGQRLIADYGYSILSAPWEITLLPEMANGTLRAQQDELRSQWLADWGNWQNVGEWRAIVAGGGQKMDFDAQSHSASADGHGYNLTVGGSYRFAEDWRAGLVAGAYRQTLEAGARDSDYKLNSYIATAFVQYQAQHWWADLAASGGKLDYDNLKRKFALGTSEGAEKGDTDGDLWAVSGRLGFDLAEPSSRWHFSPFISADYSHVNVDGYSENSARATALNYDDQTRKSKRLGAGLQGKFDVTPQTQVFGEVAHEREFETDQQDVTIALNSVPGVDFDLKGYEPQRSLNRASVGLSQKLAPDLTLRAGYNWRKNDDVTQQGVNLAVSLDF
;
A
#
# COMPACT_ATOMS: atom_id res chain seq x y z
N MET A 1 22.33 -71.61 -2.63
CA MET A 1 21.48 -70.95 -1.63
C MET A 1 22.32 -69.81 -1.01
N LEU A 2 22.13 -68.62 -1.44
CA LEU A 2 22.45 -67.39 -0.66
C LEU A 2 21.75 -66.24 -1.37
N LYS A 3 20.69 -65.71 -0.76
CA LYS A 3 19.99 -64.51 -1.20
C LYS A 3 20.76 -63.27 -0.70
N ALA A 4 21.31 -62.51 -1.61
CA ALA A 4 21.84 -61.19 -1.29
C ALA A 4 20.75 -60.15 -1.48
N THR A 5 20.23 -59.60 -0.40
CA THR A 5 19.29 -58.47 -0.36
C THR A 5 20.06 -57.19 -0.44
N LEU A 6 19.93 -56.48 -1.56
CA LEU A 6 20.48 -55.13 -1.74
C LEU A 6 19.55 -54.13 -1.00
N ARG A 7 20.00 -53.61 0.11
CA ARG A 7 19.32 -52.50 0.84
C ARG A 7 19.87 -51.18 0.33
N TRP A 8 19.04 -50.41 -0.33
CA TRP A 8 19.30 -49.00 -0.60
C TRP A 8 18.98 -48.19 0.66
N PRO A 9 19.85 -47.30 1.11
CA PRO A 9 19.51 -46.35 2.14
C PRO A 9 18.70 -45.20 1.52
N PHE A 10 17.43 -45.12 1.88
CA PHE A 10 16.63 -43.92 1.69
C PHE A 10 17.27 -42.80 2.57
N ALA A 11 17.82 -41.81 1.93
CA ALA A 11 18.19 -40.56 2.59
C ALA A 11 16.87 -39.85 3.02
N ALA A 12 16.64 -39.85 4.33
CA ALA A 12 15.58 -39.07 4.94
C ALA A 12 15.93 -37.60 4.74
N CYS A 13 15.20 -36.91 3.84
CA CYS A 13 15.16 -35.45 3.82
C CYS A 13 14.50 -35.00 5.12
N LEU A 14 15.29 -34.42 6.00
CA LEU A 14 14.83 -33.62 7.11
C LEU A 14 14.09 -32.40 6.54
N LEU A 15 12.76 -32.46 6.57
CA LEU A 15 11.93 -31.26 6.55
C LEU A 15 12.21 -30.51 7.84
N SER A 16 13.12 -29.57 7.81
CA SER A 16 13.16 -28.48 8.77
C SER A 16 11.90 -27.64 8.55
N LEU A 17 10.88 -27.81 9.40
CA LEU A 17 9.87 -26.77 9.61
C LEU A 17 10.62 -25.54 10.14
N ALA A 18 11.03 -24.66 9.24
CA ALA A 18 11.29 -23.29 9.58
C ALA A 18 9.91 -22.69 9.91
N CYS A 19 9.58 -22.59 11.19
CA CYS A 19 8.65 -21.59 11.66
C CYS A 19 9.30 -20.24 11.28
N SER A 20 8.98 -19.71 10.11
CA SER A 20 9.13 -18.31 9.83
C SER A 20 8.22 -17.60 10.81
N SER A 21 8.79 -17.08 11.91
CA SER A 21 8.21 -15.95 12.60
C SER A 21 8.02 -14.91 11.51
N ALA A 22 6.77 -14.63 11.14
CA ALA A 22 6.45 -13.45 10.37
C ALA A 22 6.98 -12.27 11.21
N LEU A 23 8.14 -11.75 10.85
CA LEU A 23 8.60 -10.48 11.34
C LEU A 23 7.53 -9.50 10.87
N ALA A 24 6.80 -8.91 11.80
CA ALA A 24 5.91 -7.81 11.48
C ALA A 24 6.72 -6.82 10.63
N ALA A 25 6.20 -6.47 9.46
CA ALA A 25 6.85 -5.48 8.61
C ALA A 25 7.17 -4.25 9.47
N SER A 26 8.36 -3.71 9.35
CA SER A 26 8.75 -2.51 10.09
C SER A 26 7.79 -1.38 9.72
N SER A 27 7.44 -0.53 10.69
CA SER A 27 6.60 0.65 10.43
C SER A 27 7.14 1.43 9.23
N PRO A 28 6.27 1.88 8.29
CA PRO A 28 6.67 2.73 7.17
C PRO A 28 7.17 4.11 7.63
N TYR A 29 6.84 4.50 8.86
CA TYR A 29 7.26 5.77 9.47
C TYR A 29 8.12 5.50 10.70
N SER A 30 9.11 6.36 10.94
CA SER A 30 9.98 6.29 12.13
C SER A 30 9.18 6.41 13.42
N THR A 31 8.16 7.27 13.43
CA THR A 31 7.21 7.49 14.51
C THR A 31 5.98 8.24 14.01
N MET A 32 5.00 8.47 14.88
CA MET A 32 3.84 9.33 14.62
C MET A 32 3.78 10.44 15.65
N ILE A 33 3.71 11.69 15.18
CA ILE A 33 3.66 12.89 16.02
C ILE A 33 2.31 13.56 15.81
N VAL A 34 1.55 13.72 16.90
CA VAL A 34 0.15 14.13 16.85
C VAL A 34 -0.03 15.49 17.50
N PHE A 35 -0.68 16.42 16.79
CA PHE A 35 -1.12 17.73 17.30
C PHE A 35 -2.63 17.85 17.11
N GLY A 36 -3.30 18.45 18.07
CA GLY A 36 -4.74 18.62 17.96
C GLY A 36 -5.42 18.93 19.28
N ASP A 37 -6.69 18.67 19.26
CA ASP A 37 -7.62 18.87 20.37
C ASP A 37 -8.11 17.52 20.96
N SER A 38 -9.28 17.54 21.61
CA SER A 38 -9.89 16.36 22.23
C SER A 38 -10.13 15.18 21.27
N LEU A 39 -10.24 15.42 19.95
CA LEU A 39 -10.43 14.36 18.96
C LEU A 39 -9.22 13.43 18.84
N ALA A 40 -8.03 13.94 19.17
CA ALA A 40 -6.77 13.20 19.10
C ALA A 40 -6.03 13.06 20.43
N ASP A 41 -6.54 13.63 21.55
CA ASP A 41 -5.93 13.57 22.88
C ASP A 41 -5.78 12.13 23.38
N ALA A 42 -4.53 11.69 23.61
CA ALA A 42 -4.20 10.35 24.07
C ALA A 42 -4.20 10.20 25.61
N GLY A 43 -4.76 11.17 26.33
CA GLY A 43 -4.87 11.15 27.81
C GLY A 43 -3.93 12.14 28.46
N GLN A 44 -4.03 13.41 28.11
CA GLN A 44 -3.27 14.50 28.73
C GLN A 44 -3.76 14.82 30.14
N PHE A 45 -5.06 14.72 30.39
CA PHE A 45 -5.66 15.11 31.66
C PHE A 45 -5.69 13.96 32.69
N PRO A 46 -5.62 14.29 34.02
CA PRO A 46 -5.92 13.32 35.06
C PRO A 46 -7.36 12.80 34.92
N ASP A 47 -7.53 11.50 35.06
CA ASP A 47 -8.83 10.82 35.03
C ASP A 47 -9.27 10.47 36.47
N ALA A 48 -10.04 11.33 37.09
CA ALA A 48 -10.54 11.10 38.45
C ALA A 48 -11.53 9.93 38.56
N GLY A 49 -12.14 9.52 37.45
CA GLY A 49 -13.10 8.44 37.41
C GLY A 49 -12.56 7.13 36.83
N GLY A 50 -11.26 7.07 36.48
CA GLY A 50 -10.60 5.92 35.91
C GLY A 50 -9.82 5.05 36.88
N PRO A 51 -9.07 4.06 36.40
CA PRO A 51 -8.13 3.29 37.20
C PRO A 51 -7.09 4.21 37.86
N PRO A 52 -6.53 3.81 39.02
CA PRO A 52 -5.49 4.61 39.71
C PRO A 52 -4.34 4.95 38.77
N GLY A 53 -3.99 6.24 38.68
CA GLY A 53 -2.93 6.73 37.82
C GLY A 53 -3.30 6.84 36.35
N SER A 54 -4.57 6.71 35.96
CA SER A 54 -5.01 6.81 34.58
C SER A 54 -5.21 8.25 34.11
N THR A 55 -5.29 8.41 32.78
CA THR A 55 -5.47 9.67 32.09
C THR A 55 -6.78 9.71 31.33
N LEU A 56 -7.47 10.87 31.33
CA LEU A 56 -8.72 11.12 30.62
C LEU A 56 -8.48 11.24 29.12
N ARG A 57 -9.27 10.49 28.34
CA ARG A 57 -9.47 10.65 26.91
C ARG A 57 -10.91 11.03 26.63
N PHE A 58 -11.15 11.69 25.50
CA PHE A 58 -12.49 12.16 25.11
C PHE A 58 -13.23 11.14 24.24
N THR A 59 -13.27 9.88 24.71
CA THR A 59 -13.95 8.76 24.08
C THR A 59 -14.87 8.09 25.11
N ASN A 60 -15.68 7.12 24.68
CA ASN A 60 -16.47 6.33 25.64
C ASN A 60 -15.57 5.42 26.48
N ARG A 61 -16.06 5.02 27.67
CA ARG A 61 -15.44 3.96 28.47
C ARG A 61 -15.52 2.62 27.71
N THR A 62 -14.60 1.71 28.00
CA THR A 62 -14.51 0.41 27.30
C THR A 62 -15.64 -0.56 27.66
N GLY A 63 -16.39 -0.30 28.74
CA GLY A 63 -17.43 -1.19 29.25
C GLY A 63 -16.91 -2.25 30.22
N PRO A 64 -17.76 -3.09 30.83
CA PRO A 64 -19.16 -3.34 30.44
C PRO A 64 -20.19 -2.33 30.98
N THR A 65 -19.83 -1.46 31.92
CA THR A 65 -20.78 -0.51 32.51
C THR A 65 -20.83 0.83 31.77
N TYR A 66 -19.73 1.23 31.16
CA TYR A 66 -19.49 2.52 30.49
C TYR A 66 -19.63 3.76 31.39
N VAL A 67 -19.79 3.59 32.69
CA VAL A 67 -20.07 4.68 33.66
C VAL A 67 -18.78 5.34 34.12
N ASN A 68 -18.77 6.66 34.27
CA ASN A 68 -17.67 7.38 34.92
C ASN A 68 -17.56 6.93 36.41
N GLY A 69 -16.35 6.69 36.85
CA GLY A 69 -16.10 6.19 38.21
C GLY A 69 -16.12 4.67 38.34
N SER A 70 -16.42 3.92 37.29
CA SER A 70 -16.41 2.45 37.28
C SER A 70 -15.00 1.84 37.39
N GLY A 71 -13.96 2.63 37.18
CA GLY A 71 -12.58 2.15 37.02
C GLY A 71 -12.23 1.65 35.62
N GLU A 72 -13.18 1.66 34.70
CA GLU A 72 -12.96 1.28 33.27
C GLU A 72 -12.09 2.31 32.55
N ALA A 73 -11.22 1.83 31.66
CA ALA A 73 -10.40 2.68 30.80
C ALA A 73 -11.25 3.38 29.73
N PHE A 74 -10.73 4.45 29.16
CA PHE A 74 -11.28 5.02 27.93
C PHE A 74 -10.84 4.23 26.70
N SER A 75 -11.71 4.13 25.72
CA SER A 75 -11.38 3.62 24.38
C SER A 75 -10.30 4.48 23.70
N LEU A 76 -9.59 3.89 22.76
CA LEU A 76 -8.56 4.58 22.01
C LEU A 76 -9.20 5.56 21.00
N ASN A 77 -8.52 6.69 20.77
CA ASN A 77 -8.88 7.62 19.69
C ASN A 77 -8.29 7.19 18.35
N SER A 78 -8.71 7.87 17.26
CA SER A 78 -8.32 7.53 15.89
C SER A 78 -6.82 7.64 15.62
N SER A 79 -6.13 8.62 16.21
CA SER A 79 -4.68 8.76 16.04
C SER A 79 -3.90 7.60 16.64
N THR A 80 -4.29 7.16 17.85
CA THR A 80 -3.67 5.98 18.51
C THR A 80 -3.97 4.69 17.74
N LEU A 81 -5.21 4.54 17.25
CA LEU A 81 -5.60 3.38 16.42
C LEU A 81 -4.84 3.34 15.10
N LEU A 82 -4.70 4.50 14.42
CA LEU A 82 -3.95 4.62 13.18
C LEU A 82 -2.46 4.29 13.39
N GLY A 83 -1.83 4.88 14.41
CA GLY A 83 -0.44 4.61 14.74
C GLY A 83 -0.19 3.12 15.02
N GLY A 84 -1.12 2.46 15.74
CA GLY A 84 -1.06 1.02 15.97
C GLY A 84 -1.15 0.20 14.68
N LYS A 85 -2.01 0.58 13.71
CA LYS A 85 -2.10 -0.06 12.41
C LYS A 85 -0.84 0.11 11.57
N LEU A 86 -0.17 1.25 11.68
CA LEU A 86 1.09 1.55 11.02
C LEU A 86 2.31 0.90 11.71
N GLY A 87 2.12 0.18 12.82
CA GLY A 87 3.22 -0.45 13.55
C GLY A 87 4.11 0.52 14.32
N VAL A 88 3.62 1.73 14.60
CA VAL A 88 4.34 2.71 15.44
C VAL A 88 4.48 2.18 16.86
N ALA A 89 5.63 2.41 17.48
CA ALA A 89 5.90 1.95 18.85
C ALA A 89 4.84 2.48 19.83
N PRO A 90 4.21 1.63 20.67
CA PRO A 90 3.14 2.06 21.57
C PRO A 90 3.54 3.21 22.52
N GLY A 91 4.82 3.28 22.90
CA GLY A 91 5.36 4.36 23.73
C GLY A 91 5.22 5.74 23.09
N ASP A 92 5.42 5.82 21.78
CA ASP A 92 5.34 7.06 21.02
C ASP A 92 3.90 7.60 20.93
N LEU A 93 2.91 6.71 20.97
CA LEU A 93 1.49 7.07 20.88
C LEU A 93 0.91 7.63 22.19
N HIS A 94 1.68 7.65 23.27
CA HIS A 94 1.24 8.23 24.53
C HIS A 94 1.23 9.76 24.51
N ALA A 95 0.45 10.33 25.47
CA ALA A 95 0.38 11.77 25.70
C ALA A 95 1.76 12.37 26.04
N SER A 96 2.11 13.49 25.41
CA SER A 96 3.39 14.19 25.60
C SER A 96 3.44 15.01 26.90
N THR A 97 2.31 15.59 27.30
CA THR A 97 2.28 16.62 28.38
C THR A 97 1.43 16.17 29.58
N SER A 98 1.15 14.86 29.71
CA SER A 98 0.35 14.33 30.81
C SER A 98 1.02 14.55 32.19
N PRO A 99 0.35 15.23 33.12
CA PRO A 99 0.84 15.39 34.49
C PRO A 99 0.86 14.07 35.26
N VAL A 100 -0.06 13.14 34.94
CA VAL A 100 -0.12 11.80 35.59
C VAL A 100 1.09 10.97 35.22
N ARG A 101 1.44 10.91 33.93
CA ARG A 101 2.64 10.18 33.47
C ARG A 101 3.91 10.77 34.08
N ALA A 102 4.02 12.09 34.11
CA ALA A 102 5.16 12.78 34.73
C ALA A 102 5.28 12.46 36.21
N ALA A 103 4.16 12.47 36.98
CA ALA A 103 4.14 12.16 38.38
C ALA A 103 4.52 10.70 38.67
N GLN A 104 4.30 9.79 37.73
CA GLN A 104 4.69 8.37 37.82
C GLN A 104 6.11 8.12 37.29
N GLY A 105 6.84 9.13 36.83
CA GLY A 105 8.18 8.97 36.24
C GLY A 105 8.19 8.21 34.89
N LEU A 106 7.04 8.15 34.21
CA LEU A 106 6.92 7.52 32.90
C LEU A 106 7.36 8.48 31.79
N ALA A 107 7.99 7.93 30.75
CA ALA A 107 8.40 8.71 29.59
C ALA A 107 7.20 9.37 28.89
N ASP A 108 7.38 10.56 28.41
CA ASP A 108 6.42 11.26 27.55
C ASP A 108 6.39 10.59 26.15
N GLY A 109 5.21 10.56 25.53
CA GLY A 109 5.06 10.16 24.14
C GLY A 109 5.04 11.33 23.17
N ASN A 110 4.69 11.04 21.91
CA ASN A 110 4.67 12.02 20.81
C ASN A 110 3.26 12.56 20.49
N ASN A 111 2.28 12.33 21.36
CA ASN A 111 0.94 12.90 21.18
C ASN A 111 0.81 14.22 21.96
N TRP A 112 0.87 15.33 21.23
CA TRP A 112 0.79 16.71 21.73
C TRP A 112 -0.64 17.28 21.69
N ALA A 113 -1.63 16.50 21.26
CA ALA A 113 -3.02 16.94 21.22
C ALA A 113 -3.57 17.10 22.65
N VAL A 114 -4.17 18.25 22.94
CA VAL A 114 -4.73 18.58 24.26
C VAL A 114 -6.22 18.91 24.13
N GLY A 115 -7.05 18.24 24.90
CA GLY A 115 -8.49 18.49 24.91
C GLY A 115 -8.81 19.96 25.22
N GLY A 116 -9.69 20.56 24.41
CA GLY A 116 -10.09 21.96 24.56
C GLY A 116 -9.22 22.95 23.77
N ASP A 117 -8.10 22.53 23.19
CA ASP A 117 -7.22 23.43 22.44
C ASP A 117 -7.91 23.94 21.17
N ARG A 118 -7.78 25.25 20.93
CA ARG A 118 -8.14 25.94 19.69
C ARG A 118 -6.94 25.89 18.72
N THR A 119 -7.21 26.29 17.48
CA THR A 119 -6.18 26.29 16.42
C THR A 119 -4.95 27.16 16.76
N ASP A 120 -5.10 28.26 17.48
CA ASP A 120 -3.98 29.11 17.96
C ASP A 120 -3.13 28.38 19.04
N GLN A 121 -3.75 27.57 19.89
CA GLN A 121 -3.07 26.79 20.93
C GLN A 121 -2.37 25.56 20.32
N ILE A 122 -2.99 24.91 19.32
CA ILE A 122 -2.37 23.83 18.54
C ILE A 122 -1.10 24.33 17.83
N LEU A 123 -1.18 25.49 17.18
CA LEU A 123 0.00 26.14 16.59
C LEU A 123 1.07 26.44 17.65
N ALA A 124 0.67 26.90 18.84
CA ALA A 124 1.59 27.12 19.95
C ALA A 124 2.25 25.83 20.45
N ALA A 125 1.51 24.70 20.49
CA ALA A 125 2.07 23.40 20.87
C ALA A 125 3.16 22.92 19.88
N ILE A 126 3.08 23.33 18.63
CA ILE A 126 4.13 23.08 17.63
C ILE A 126 5.32 24.04 17.85
N THR A 127 5.07 25.34 18.03
CA THR A 127 6.08 26.41 17.85
C THR A 127 6.67 26.95 19.13
N THR A 128 5.92 26.99 20.23
CA THR A 128 6.30 27.72 21.44
C THR A 128 6.13 26.94 22.73
N ARG A 129 4.92 26.45 23.01
CA ARG A 129 4.61 25.70 24.24
C ARG A 129 3.36 24.85 24.12
N SER A 130 3.35 23.69 24.75
CA SER A 130 2.16 22.87 25.01
C SER A 130 1.77 23.02 26.49
N GLN A 131 0.45 23.09 26.76
CA GLN A 131 -0.04 23.28 28.11
C GLN A 131 -1.31 22.45 28.34
N VAL A 132 -1.30 21.65 29.38
CA VAL A 132 -2.49 20.96 29.91
C VAL A 132 -3.09 21.85 31.00
N ALA A 133 -4.24 22.45 30.71
CA ALA A 133 -4.93 23.36 31.61
C ALA A 133 -6.44 23.20 31.50
N ASN A 134 -7.17 23.46 32.58
CA ASN A 134 -8.63 23.50 32.57
C ASN A 134 -9.12 24.85 33.14
N THR A 135 -10.06 25.47 32.43
CA THR A 135 -10.71 26.68 32.91
C THR A 135 -12.12 26.33 33.40
N ASP A 136 -12.38 26.57 34.66
CA ASP A 136 -13.70 26.45 35.28
C ASP A 136 -14.66 27.49 34.65
N ALA A 137 -15.69 27.01 33.98
CA ALA A 137 -16.65 27.86 33.26
C ALA A 137 -17.47 28.78 34.20
N SER A 138 -17.62 28.40 35.49
CA SER A 138 -18.41 29.15 36.47
C SER A 138 -17.60 30.25 37.14
N THR A 139 -16.31 30.03 37.34
CA THR A 139 -15.42 30.97 38.08
C THR A 139 -14.45 31.69 37.12
N GLY A 140 -14.26 31.20 35.90
CA GLY A 140 -13.23 31.73 34.98
C GLY A 140 -11.79 31.39 35.40
N VAL A 141 -11.59 30.63 36.47
CA VAL A 141 -10.25 30.31 36.98
C VAL A 141 -9.64 29.19 36.13
N THR A 142 -8.43 29.43 35.63
CA THR A 142 -7.64 28.44 34.90
C THR A 142 -6.67 27.74 35.83
N THR A 143 -6.79 26.41 35.92
CA THR A 143 -5.84 25.53 36.61
C THR A 143 -4.91 24.93 35.58
N VAL A 144 -3.60 25.21 35.70
CA VAL A 144 -2.55 24.62 34.85
C VAL A 144 -2.01 23.37 35.53
N PHE A 145 -2.09 22.23 34.89
CA PHE A 145 -1.58 20.95 35.39
C PHE A 145 -0.12 20.71 34.99
N ARG A 146 0.24 21.02 33.74
CA ARG A 146 1.61 20.88 33.22
C ARG A 146 1.84 21.77 32.00
N THR A 147 3.06 22.29 31.89
CA THR A 147 3.54 23.04 30.73
C THR A 147 4.84 22.43 30.22
N ARG A 148 4.98 22.33 28.88
CA ARG A 148 6.22 21.95 28.19
C ARG A 148 6.54 22.98 27.12
N PRO A 149 7.81 23.11 26.67
CA PRO A 149 8.15 23.79 25.44
C PRO A 149 7.38 23.17 24.26
N GLY A 150 7.18 23.94 23.18
CA GLY A 150 6.59 23.40 21.96
C GLY A 150 7.49 22.37 21.29
N TYR A 151 6.90 21.51 20.45
CA TYR A 151 7.61 20.42 19.79
C TYR A 151 8.89 20.87 19.07
N LEU A 152 8.82 21.92 18.26
CA LEU A 152 9.98 22.43 17.52
C LEU A 152 11.03 23.08 18.46
N VAL A 153 10.61 23.64 19.59
CA VAL A 153 11.55 24.16 20.60
C VAL A 153 12.34 23.01 21.21
N GLU A 154 11.68 21.92 21.60
CA GLU A 154 12.35 20.74 22.16
C GLU A 154 13.26 20.04 21.16
N ASN A 155 12.89 20.06 19.86
CA ASN A 155 13.64 19.40 18.80
C ASN A 155 14.59 20.36 18.04
N SER A 156 14.99 21.48 18.67
CA SER A 156 15.97 22.42 18.09
C SER A 156 15.56 22.93 16.71
N SER A 157 14.28 23.21 16.51
CA SER A 157 13.65 23.65 15.25
C SER A 157 13.78 22.66 14.09
N ARG A 158 13.89 21.37 14.37
CA ARG A 158 13.94 20.31 13.38
C ARG A 158 12.78 19.35 13.53
N ALA A 159 12.20 18.96 12.41
CA ALA A 159 11.23 17.89 12.31
C ALA A 159 11.88 16.62 11.72
N ASP A 160 11.43 15.44 12.14
CA ASP A 160 11.88 14.17 11.55
C ASP A 160 11.21 14.00 10.17
N PRO A 161 11.98 13.93 9.06
CA PRO A 161 11.43 13.75 7.71
C PRO A 161 10.78 12.39 7.48
N ASN A 162 11.05 11.40 8.34
CA ASN A 162 10.51 10.06 8.22
C ASN A 162 9.32 9.80 9.16
N ALA A 163 8.94 10.78 9.99
CA ALA A 163 7.76 10.68 10.85
C ALA A 163 6.48 11.04 10.10
N LEU A 164 5.35 10.46 10.54
CA LEU A 164 4.02 10.92 10.15
C LEU A 164 3.53 11.97 11.16
N TYR A 165 3.29 13.18 10.68
CA TYR A 165 2.66 14.25 11.47
C TYR A 165 1.16 14.21 11.26
N TYR A 166 0.38 14.29 12.34
CA TYR A 166 -1.07 14.18 12.31
C TYR A 166 -1.68 15.38 13.01
N LEU A 167 -2.46 16.18 12.27
CA LEU A 167 -3.04 17.44 12.74
C LEU A 167 -4.56 17.40 12.68
N THR A 168 -5.21 17.79 13.77
CA THR A 168 -6.66 18.02 13.83
C THR A 168 -6.95 19.28 14.65
N GLY A 169 -8.05 19.99 14.35
CA GLY A 169 -8.41 21.19 15.10
C GLY A 169 -9.51 22.00 14.44
N GLY A 170 -9.96 23.04 15.15
CA GLY A 170 -11.01 23.97 14.71
C GLY A 170 -12.33 23.79 15.46
N GLY A 171 -12.64 22.60 15.98
CA GLY A 171 -13.88 22.38 16.73
C GLY A 171 -14.03 23.30 17.94
N ASN A 172 -12.97 23.48 18.72
CA ASN A 172 -12.98 24.33 19.90
C ASN A 172 -13.07 25.82 19.59
N ASP A 173 -12.62 26.25 18.40
CA ASP A 173 -12.82 27.63 17.96
C ASP A 173 -14.32 27.95 17.81
N PHE A 174 -15.14 26.98 17.36
CA PHE A 174 -16.61 27.08 17.38
C PHE A 174 -17.18 27.01 18.79
N LEU A 175 -16.83 25.96 19.54
CA LEU A 175 -17.42 25.68 20.86
C LEU A 175 -17.11 26.79 21.88
N GLN A 176 -15.97 27.50 21.74
CA GLN A 176 -15.59 28.62 22.59
C GLN A 176 -16.00 29.97 22.00
N GLY A 177 -16.85 30.02 20.97
CA GLY A 177 -17.39 31.23 20.39
C GLY A 177 -16.35 32.13 19.67
N ARG A 178 -15.29 31.53 19.14
CA ARG A 178 -14.27 32.26 18.37
C ARG A 178 -14.59 32.30 16.88
N ILE A 179 -15.44 31.42 16.38
CA ILE A 179 -15.93 31.41 15.00
C ILE A 179 -17.42 31.78 14.99
N LEU A 180 -17.71 33.01 14.66
CA LEU A 180 -19.05 33.58 14.51
C LEU A 180 -19.24 34.25 13.14
N SER A 181 -18.17 34.30 12.33
CA SER A 181 -18.16 34.93 11.01
C SER A 181 -17.19 34.25 10.06
N PRO A 182 -17.35 34.43 8.73
CA PRO A 182 -16.43 33.86 7.73
C PRO A 182 -14.95 34.29 7.97
N GLY A 183 -14.69 35.53 8.32
CA GLY A 183 -13.33 35.99 8.59
C GLY A 183 -12.64 35.27 9.76
N GLN A 184 -13.43 34.95 10.81
CA GLN A 184 -12.91 34.20 11.96
C GLN A 184 -12.67 32.71 11.59
N ALA A 185 -13.53 32.09 10.77
CA ALA A 185 -13.32 30.74 10.26
C ALA A 185 -12.04 30.66 9.40
N ILE A 186 -11.82 31.65 8.53
CA ILE A 186 -10.60 31.78 7.73
C ILE A 186 -9.37 31.92 8.63
N SER A 187 -9.43 32.74 9.68
CA SER A 187 -8.32 32.95 10.61
C SER A 187 -7.95 31.65 11.36
N ALA A 188 -8.94 30.91 11.85
CA ALA A 188 -8.73 29.63 12.53
C ALA A 188 -8.15 28.58 11.58
N ALA A 189 -8.67 28.47 10.34
CA ALA A 189 -8.12 27.59 9.32
C ALA A 189 -6.65 27.92 8.99
N ASN A 190 -6.30 29.22 8.92
CA ASN A 190 -4.92 29.65 8.71
C ASN A 190 -3.99 29.25 9.86
N ASN A 191 -4.45 29.24 11.11
CA ASN A 191 -3.62 28.77 12.22
C ASN A 191 -3.26 27.30 12.06
N LEU A 192 -4.23 26.45 11.70
CA LEU A 192 -3.98 25.01 11.48
C LEU A 192 -3.05 24.77 10.27
N ALA A 193 -3.29 25.47 9.15
CA ALA A 193 -2.42 25.42 7.98
C ALA A 193 -1.00 25.93 8.28
N ASN A 194 -0.86 26.99 9.10
CA ASN A 194 0.44 27.48 9.55
C ASN A 194 1.17 26.43 10.40
N GLY A 195 0.44 25.63 11.20
CA GLY A 195 1.01 24.50 11.91
C GLY A 195 1.67 23.50 10.96
N ALA A 196 0.97 23.09 9.90
CA ALA A 196 1.52 22.22 8.86
C ALA A 196 2.70 22.87 8.12
N GLN A 197 2.59 24.18 7.79
CA GLN A 197 3.64 24.90 7.08
C GLN A 197 4.94 25.02 7.89
N VAL A 198 4.88 25.33 9.18
CA VAL A 198 6.10 25.43 10.01
C VAL A 198 6.74 24.07 10.26
N LEU A 199 5.95 22.99 10.31
CA LEU A 199 6.47 21.63 10.35
C LEU A 199 7.21 21.27 9.04
N SER A 200 6.62 21.57 7.88
CA SER A 200 7.28 21.42 6.57
C SER A 200 8.60 22.18 6.52
N GLN A 201 8.61 23.46 6.90
CA GLN A 201 9.81 24.30 6.94
C GLN A 201 10.88 23.78 7.91
N ALA A 202 10.49 23.03 8.93
CA ALA A 202 11.38 22.37 9.88
C ALA A 202 11.91 21.01 9.36
N GLY A 203 11.41 20.53 8.22
CA GLY A 203 11.84 19.28 7.57
C GLY A 203 10.83 18.12 7.63
N ALA A 204 9.62 18.33 8.15
CA ALA A 204 8.57 17.32 8.09
C ALA A 204 8.18 17.04 6.63
N ARG A 205 8.17 15.76 6.24
CA ARG A 205 7.78 15.36 4.89
C ARG A 205 6.32 14.92 4.82
N TYR A 206 5.83 14.11 5.72
CA TYR A 206 4.49 13.54 5.68
C TYR A 206 3.59 14.18 6.73
N ILE A 207 2.58 14.94 6.28
CA ILE A 207 1.71 15.72 7.18
C ILE A 207 0.25 15.43 6.87
N MET A 208 -0.40 14.62 7.70
CA MET A 208 -1.84 14.31 7.57
C MET A 208 -2.65 15.37 8.32
N VAL A 209 -3.60 16.01 7.65
CA VAL A 209 -4.42 17.10 8.21
C VAL A 209 -5.90 16.80 8.05
N TRP A 210 -6.66 16.81 9.14
CA TRP A 210 -8.11 16.67 9.07
C TRP A 210 -8.76 17.92 8.48
N LEU A 211 -9.71 17.67 7.59
CA LEU A 211 -10.74 18.68 7.35
C LEU A 211 -11.74 18.65 8.51
N LEU A 212 -12.15 19.83 8.95
CA LEU A 212 -13.04 20.00 10.10
C LEU A 212 -14.38 19.30 9.83
N PRO A 213 -14.84 18.39 10.71
CA PRO A 213 -16.20 17.86 10.63
C PRO A 213 -17.24 18.98 10.63
N ASP A 214 -18.41 18.73 10.00
CA ASP A 214 -19.52 19.69 10.02
C ASP A 214 -20.06 19.84 11.44
N ILE A 215 -19.71 20.95 12.09
CA ILE A 215 -20.10 21.25 13.47
C ILE A 215 -21.64 21.36 13.59
N GLY A 216 -22.33 21.80 12.56
CA GLY A 216 -23.80 21.85 12.54
C GLY A 216 -24.47 20.46 12.54
N ARG A 217 -23.72 19.40 12.26
CA ARG A 217 -24.18 18.01 12.29
C ARG A 217 -23.67 17.22 13.52
N THR A 218 -23.24 17.90 14.56
CA THR A 218 -22.93 17.31 15.86
C THR A 218 -24.14 17.31 16.77
N PRO A 219 -24.29 16.38 17.71
CA PRO A 219 -25.46 16.34 18.61
C PRO A 219 -25.64 17.59 19.48
N ALA A 220 -24.55 18.33 19.79
CA ALA A 220 -24.63 19.59 20.53
C ALA A 220 -25.27 20.74 19.74
N VAL A 221 -25.23 20.67 18.42
CA VAL A 221 -25.64 21.79 17.55
C VAL A 221 -26.83 21.41 16.65
N SER A 222 -26.94 20.13 16.28
CA SER A 222 -28.04 19.63 15.44
C SER A 222 -29.42 19.94 16.06
N GLY A 223 -30.36 20.43 15.24
CA GLY A 223 -31.69 20.82 15.68
C GLY A 223 -31.75 22.16 16.43
N THR A 224 -30.65 22.88 16.62
CA THR A 224 -30.60 24.21 17.23
C THR A 224 -30.57 25.32 16.16
N PRO A 225 -30.83 26.58 16.51
CA PRO A 225 -30.64 27.72 15.59
C PRO A 225 -29.21 27.91 15.08
N LEU A 226 -28.23 27.33 15.73
CA LEU A 226 -26.81 27.38 15.35
C LEU A 226 -26.44 26.36 14.28
N GLN A 227 -27.31 25.40 13.95
CA GLN A 227 -27.00 24.31 13.00
C GLN A 227 -26.58 24.86 11.64
N VAL A 228 -27.43 25.67 11.00
CA VAL A 228 -27.16 26.20 9.65
C VAL A 228 -25.92 27.11 9.62
N PRO A 229 -25.78 28.09 10.53
CA PRO A 229 -24.55 28.91 10.59
C PRO A 229 -23.28 28.09 10.79
N SER A 230 -23.31 27.10 11.68
CA SER A 230 -22.13 26.24 11.95
C SER A 230 -21.74 25.40 10.75
N THR A 231 -22.72 24.81 10.02
CA THR A 231 -22.45 24.08 8.77
C THR A 231 -21.81 24.99 7.71
N LEU A 232 -22.34 26.19 7.50
CA LEU A 232 -21.78 27.14 6.53
C LEU A 232 -20.35 27.56 6.90
N LEU A 233 -20.11 27.89 8.17
CA LEU A 233 -18.80 28.31 8.64
C LEU A 233 -17.77 27.16 8.67
N SER A 234 -18.19 25.92 8.92
CA SER A 234 -17.33 24.72 8.76
C SER A 234 -16.90 24.56 7.29
N GLY A 235 -17.81 24.84 6.35
CA GLY A 235 -17.50 24.88 4.92
C GLY A 235 -16.46 25.95 4.56
N VAL A 236 -16.61 27.17 5.09
CA VAL A 236 -15.64 28.27 4.88
C VAL A 236 -14.28 27.92 5.47
N PHE A 237 -14.23 27.34 6.67
CA PHE A 237 -13.01 26.86 7.30
C PHE A 237 -12.27 25.85 6.40
N ASN A 238 -12.99 24.81 5.94
CA ASN A 238 -12.41 23.76 5.11
C ASN A 238 -11.96 24.26 3.75
N GLN A 239 -12.72 25.14 3.10
CA GLN A 239 -12.33 25.76 1.84
C GLN A 239 -10.99 26.49 1.97
N GLN A 240 -10.83 27.32 3.03
CA GLN A 240 -9.59 28.03 3.31
C GLN A 240 -8.46 27.07 3.65
N LEU A 241 -8.74 26.03 4.45
CA LEU A 241 -7.73 25.04 4.83
C LEU A 241 -7.17 24.34 3.59
N VAL A 242 -8.04 23.79 2.73
CA VAL A 242 -7.62 23.11 1.49
C VAL A 242 -6.79 24.03 0.59
N ASN A 243 -7.24 25.27 0.40
CA ASN A 243 -6.49 26.26 -0.40
C ASN A 243 -5.06 26.51 0.13
N ARG A 244 -4.87 26.45 1.45
CA ARG A 244 -3.56 26.64 2.08
C ARG A 244 -2.72 25.37 2.05
N LEU A 245 -3.34 24.19 2.24
CA LEU A 245 -2.64 22.90 2.26
C LEU A 245 -2.00 22.60 0.90
N GLY A 246 -2.67 22.89 -0.21
CA GLY A 246 -2.12 22.70 -1.57
C GLY A 246 -0.95 23.65 -1.93
N GLN A 247 -0.53 24.55 -1.02
CA GLN A 247 0.61 25.47 -1.22
C GLN A 247 1.82 25.11 -0.35
N ILE A 248 1.72 24.03 0.45
CA ILE A 248 2.79 23.62 1.37
C ILE A 248 3.73 22.67 0.65
N ASP A 249 5.03 22.94 0.72
CA ASP A 249 6.09 22.10 0.15
C ASP A 249 6.37 20.91 1.08
N ALA A 250 5.46 19.95 1.10
CA ALA A 250 5.53 18.66 1.80
C ALA A 250 4.43 17.75 1.28
N GLU A 251 4.50 16.45 1.60
CA GLU A 251 3.44 15.48 1.31
C GLU A 251 2.27 15.71 2.29
N VAL A 252 1.38 16.63 1.92
CA VAL A 252 0.23 16.98 2.75
C VAL A 252 -0.96 16.11 2.39
N ILE A 253 -1.37 15.26 3.32
CA ILE A 253 -2.41 14.25 3.15
C ILE A 253 -3.70 14.77 3.79
N PRO A 254 -4.66 15.31 3.03
CA PRO A 254 -5.92 15.77 3.59
C PRO A 254 -6.78 14.56 4.01
N LEU A 255 -7.31 14.58 5.21
CA LEU A 255 -8.25 13.58 5.68
C LEU A 255 -9.68 14.15 5.65
N ASN A 256 -10.47 13.81 4.64
CA ASN A 256 -11.83 14.32 4.45
C ASN A 256 -12.83 13.68 5.41
N VAL A 257 -12.67 13.97 6.71
CA VAL A 257 -13.57 13.44 7.75
C VAL A 257 -15.01 13.88 7.56
N PRO A 258 -15.34 15.14 7.16
CA PRO A 258 -16.73 15.51 6.85
C PRO A 258 -17.33 14.68 5.70
N GLY A 259 -16.55 14.34 4.69
CA GLY A 259 -16.93 13.44 3.60
C GLY A 259 -17.23 12.03 4.12
N LEU A 260 -16.31 11.47 4.92
CA LEU A 260 -16.51 10.16 5.55
C LEU A 260 -17.80 10.12 6.40
N ILE A 261 -18.02 11.12 7.25
CA ILE A 261 -19.24 11.19 8.08
C ILE A 261 -20.48 11.25 7.22
N ARG A 262 -20.48 12.00 6.13
CA ARG A 262 -21.58 12.05 5.17
C ARG A 262 -21.86 10.67 4.57
N ASP A 263 -20.83 9.94 4.15
CA ASP A 263 -20.96 8.60 3.56
C ASP A 263 -21.50 7.59 4.59
N VAL A 264 -21.02 7.66 5.83
CA VAL A 264 -21.49 6.86 6.96
C VAL A 264 -22.96 7.13 7.26
N LEU A 265 -23.39 8.38 7.26
CA LEU A 265 -24.79 8.76 7.54
C LEU A 265 -25.72 8.46 6.37
N THR A 266 -25.21 8.23 5.17
CA THR A 266 -26.01 7.82 4.00
C THR A 266 -26.41 6.34 4.08
N ASP A 267 -25.52 5.48 4.62
CA ASP A 267 -25.78 4.04 4.82
C ASP A 267 -25.11 3.56 6.13
N PRO A 268 -25.68 3.90 7.30
CA PRO A 268 -25.06 3.58 8.59
C PRO A 268 -24.88 2.08 8.82
N ALA A 269 -25.84 1.26 8.34
CA ALA A 269 -25.79 -0.19 8.51
C ALA A 269 -24.54 -0.81 7.88
N ARG A 270 -24.11 -0.30 6.75
CA ARG A 270 -22.87 -0.72 6.08
C ARG A 270 -21.65 -0.54 6.96
N TYR A 271 -21.65 0.42 7.87
CA TYR A 271 -20.54 0.72 8.77
C TYR A 271 -20.73 0.13 10.19
N GLY A 272 -21.77 -0.70 10.37
CA GLY A 272 -22.07 -1.36 11.63
C GLY A 272 -22.86 -0.50 12.63
N LEU A 273 -23.25 0.72 12.23
CA LEU A 273 -24.04 1.63 13.04
C LEU A 273 -25.56 1.33 12.90
N ALA A 274 -26.34 1.81 13.86
CA ALA A 274 -27.79 1.63 13.87
C ALA A 274 -28.45 2.56 12.83
N ALA A 275 -29.03 1.97 11.77
CA ALA A 275 -29.66 2.73 10.70
C ALA A 275 -31.06 3.32 11.08
N ASP A 276 -31.66 2.82 12.15
CA ASP A 276 -32.96 3.23 12.66
C ASP A 276 -32.87 4.31 13.76
N GLN A 277 -31.67 4.81 14.05
CA GLN A 277 -31.43 5.79 15.10
C GLN A 277 -31.05 7.18 14.52
N ASN A 278 -31.32 8.24 15.30
CA ASN A 278 -30.85 9.58 14.97
C ASN A 278 -29.37 9.77 15.37
N LEU A 279 -28.44 9.40 14.48
CA LEU A 279 -27.01 9.41 14.71
C LEU A 279 -26.37 10.79 14.85
N VAL A 280 -27.05 11.87 14.44
CA VAL A 280 -26.56 13.25 14.54
C VAL A 280 -27.28 14.07 15.60
N GLY A 281 -28.46 13.64 16.07
CA GLY A 281 -29.24 14.33 17.09
C GLY A 281 -29.18 13.67 18.47
N THR A 282 -28.55 12.48 18.58
CA THR A 282 -28.38 11.75 19.82
C THR A 282 -26.95 11.29 20.02
N CYS A 283 -26.58 10.98 21.25
CA CYS A 283 -25.26 10.54 21.63
C CYS A 283 -25.31 9.35 22.63
N PHE A 284 -24.15 8.81 22.97
CA PHE A 284 -24.06 7.68 23.88
C PHE A 284 -24.23 8.08 25.36
N ASN A 285 -23.48 9.08 25.86
CA ASN A 285 -23.40 9.36 27.30
C ASN A 285 -24.32 10.50 27.80
N GLY A 286 -24.98 11.25 26.91
CA GLY A 286 -25.89 12.34 27.26
C GLY A 286 -25.22 13.67 27.62
N ASN A 287 -23.89 13.80 27.54
CA ASN A 287 -23.21 15.04 27.86
C ASN A 287 -23.31 16.03 26.69
N ASN A 288 -23.96 17.18 26.93
CA ASN A 288 -24.26 18.20 25.93
C ASN A 288 -25.05 17.70 24.69
N CYS A 289 -25.87 16.67 24.90
CA CYS A 289 -26.72 16.06 23.87
C CYS A 289 -27.84 15.25 24.53
N THR A 290 -28.82 14.82 23.71
CA THR A 290 -29.82 13.84 24.15
C THR A 290 -29.20 12.43 24.08
N ALA A 291 -29.19 11.70 25.19
CA ALA A 291 -28.75 10.30 25.18
C ALA A 291 -29.71 9.46 24.32
N ASN A 292 -29.15 8.57 23.51
CA ASN A 292 -29.96 7.67 22.69
C ASN A 292 -30.74 6.68 23.57
N SER A 293 -32.05 6.56 23.33
CA SER A 293 -32.95 5.77 24.19
C SER A 293 -32.75 4.25 24.02
N VAL A 294 -32.12 3.79 22.95
CA VAL A 294 -31.87 2.36 22.70
C VAL A 294 -30.44 2.01 23.08
N TYR A 295 -29.46 2.66 22.46
CA TYR A 295 -28.04 2.31 22.56
C TYR A 295 -27.23 3.26 23.45
N GLY A 296 -27.82 4.34 23.96
CA GLY A 296 -27.16 5.23 24.93
C GLY A 296 -26.92 4.57 26.28
N ILE A 297 -26.11 5.18 27.14
CA ILE A 297 -25.69 4.62 28.44
C ILE A 297 -26.86 4.28 29.38
N GLY A 298 -27.98 5.00 29.28
CA GLY A 298 -29.22 4.72 30.01
C GLY A 298 -30.32 4.08 29.15
N GLY A 299 -29.98 3.59 27.97
CA GLY A 299 -30.91 3.02 27.01
C GLY A 299 -31.27 1.56 27.29
N LEU A 300 -32.06 0.97 26.38
CA LEU A 300 -32.52 -0.42 26.49
C LEU A 300 -31.38 -1.43 26.38
N THR A 301 -30.42 -1.18 25.51
CA THR A 301 -29.25 -2.04 25.24
C THR A 301 -28.02 -1.16 24.98
N PRO A 302 -27.37 -0.63 26.02
CA PRO A 302 -26.24 0.29 25.89
C PRO A 302 -25.12 -0.31 25.04
N ASP A 303 -24.83 0.33 23.90
CA ASP A 303 -23.78 -0.11 22.98
C ASP A 303 -23.20 1.08 22.16
N PRO A 304 -22.04 1.62 22.55
CA PRO A 304 -21.44 2.74 21.84
C PRO A 304 -21.02 2.39 20.41
N THR A 305 -20.89 1.10 20.07
CA THR A 305 -20.53 0.68 18.70
C THR A 305 -21.66 0.86 17.68
N LYS A 306 -22.88 1.11 18.16
CA LYS A 306 -24.07 1.37 17.33
C LYS A 306 -24.32 2.85 17.04
N LEU A 307 -23.59 3.74 17.72
CA LEU A 307 -23.77 5.19 17.61
C LEU A 307 -22.52 5.86 17.07
N LEU A 308 -22.69 7.01 16.42
CA LEU A 308 -21.56 7.78 15.87
C LEU A 308 -20.90 8.65 16.93
N PHE A 309 -21.71 9.28 17.83
CA PHE A 309 -21.23 10.22 18.83
C PHE A 309 -21.32 9.67 20.25
N ASN A 310 -20.22 9.84 21.01
CA ASN A 310 -20.14 9.53 22.43
C ASN A 310 -20.89 10.58 23.30
N ASP A 311 -20.69 11.84 22.96
CA ASP A 311 -21.29 13.01 23.62
C ASP A 311 -21.72 14.05 22.57
N GLY A 312 -21.85 15.29 22.95
CA GLY A 312 -22.28 16.36 22.04
C GLY A 312 -21.42 16.58 20.81
N VAL A 313 -20.14 16.16 20.81
CA VAL A 313 -19.18 16.45 19.72
C VAL A 313 -18.16 15.34 19.44
N HIS A 314 -17.87 14.46 20.42
CA HIS A 314 -16.82 13.47 20.25
C HIS A 314 -17.34 12.17 19.66
N PRO A 315 -16.63 11.53 18.73
CA PRO A 315 -17.00 10.22 18.20
C PRO A 315 -16.94 9.12 19.27
N THR A 316 -17.79 8.10 19.12
CA THR A 316 -17.69 6.84 19.86
C THR A 316 -16.47 6.04 19.40
N VAL A 317 -16.20 4.91 20.06
CA VAL A 317 -15.16 3.95 19.61
C VAL A 317 -15.39 3.50 18.17
N ALA A 318 -16.66 3.39 17.70
CA ALA A 318 -16.97 3.06 16.31
C ALA A 318 -16.58 4.20 15.36
N GLY A 319 -16.93 5.46 15.70
CA GLY A 319 -16.53 6.63 14.92
C GLY A 319 -15.01 6.81 14.87
N GLN A 320 -14.31 6.62 16.00
CA GLN A 320 -12.84 6.70 16.05
C GLN A 320 -12.17 5.62 15.18
N ARG A 321 -12.71 4.39 15.18
CA ARG A 321 -12.22 3.30 14.32
C ARG A 321 -12.42 3.62 12.83
N LEU A 322 -13.60 4.11 12.45
CA LEU A 322 -13.88 4.50 11.07
C LEU A 322 -12.88 5.53 10.55
N ILE A 323 -12.56 6.54 11.35
CA ILE A 323 -11.59 7.58 10.97
C ILE A 323 -10.17 7.01 10.87
N ALA A 324 -9.77 6.13 11.79
CA ALA A 324 -8.46 5.47 11.74
C ALA A 324 -8.33 4.55 10.52
N ASP A 325 -9.35 3.76 10.22
CA ASP A 325 -9.40 2.88 9.04
C ASP A 325 -9.36 3.67 7.74
N TYR A 326 -10.05 4.81 7.69
CA TYR A 326 -10.03 5.73 6.56
C TYR A 326 -8.63 6.30 6.34
N GLY A 327 -7.98 6.83 7.37
CA GLY A 327 -6.61 7.32 7.27
C GLY A 327 -5.63 6.22 6.80
N TYR A 328 -5.77 5.02 7.36
CA TYR A 328 -4.96 3.87 6.95
C TYR A 328 -5.20 3.50 5.49
N SER A 329 -6.44 3.53 4.99
CA SER A 329 -6.77 3.18 3.60
C SER A 329 -6.15 4.13 2.58
N ILE A 330 -5.88 5.38 2.94
CA ILE A 330 -5.16 6.34 2.10
C ILE A 330 -3.66 6.04 2.13
N LEU A 331 -3.07 5.90 3.32
CA LEU A 331 -1.64 5.69 3.50
C LEU A 331 -1.15 4.35 2.93
N SER A 332 -1.99 3.32 2.94
CA SER A 332 -1.65 1.99 2.43
C SER A 332 -1.97 1.78 0.95
N ALA A 333 -2.68 2.69 0.30
CA ALA A 333 -3.05 2.56 -1.12
C ALA A 333 -1.82 2.35 -2.03
N PRO A 334 -0.71 3.11 -1.91
CA PRO A 334 0.47 2.92 -2.76
C PRO A 334 1.14 1.55 -2.58
N TRP A 335 0.96 0.89 -1.43
CA TRP A 335 1.58 -0.41 -1.16
C TRP A 335 1.07 -1.53 -2.06
N GLU A 336 -0.11 -1.35 -2.63
CA GLU A 336 -0.74 -2.28 -3.57
C GLU A 336 -0.63 -1.75 -5.01
N ILE A 337 -0.90 -0.47 -5.23
CA ILE A 337 -0.97 0.14 -6.57
C ILE A 337 0.41 0.17 -7.27
N THR A 338 1.49 0.32 -6.53
CA THR A 338 2.85 0.28 -7.10
C THR A 338 3.29 -1.13 -7.54
N LEU A 339 2.48 -2.18 -7.29
CA LEU A 339 2.67 -3.51 -7.84
C LEU A 339 2.13 -3.66 -9.28
N LEU A 340 1.31 -2.73 -9.78
CA LEU A 340 0.76 -2.80 -11.14
C LEU A 340 1.85 -2.84 -12.23
N PRO A 341 2.89 -1.99 -12.21
CA PRO A 341 4.00 -2.10 -13.16
C PRO A 341 4.78 -3.42 -13.03
N GLU A 342 4.86 -4.02 -11.84
CA GLU A 342 5.51 -5.31 -11.65
C GLU A 342 4.68 -6.48 -12.21
N MET A 343 3.33 -6.37 -12.22
CA MET A 343 2.47 -7.32 -12.96
C MET A 343 2.82 -7.34 -14.45
N ALA A 344 2.98 -6.16 -15.07
CA ALA A 344 3.36 -6.03 -16.48
C ALA A 344 4.77 -6.58 -16.74
N ASN A 345 5.74 -6.27 -15.88
CA ASN A 345 7.07 -6.89 -15.93
C ASN A 345 6.99 -8.41 -15.80
N GLY A 346 6.07 -8.93 -15.00
CA GLY A 346 5.80 -10.37 -14.85
C GLY A 346 5.37 -11.02 -16.17
N THR A 347 4.47 -10.40 -16.93
CA THR A 347 4.01 -10.90 -18.23
C THR A 347 5.11 -10.82 -19.29
N LEU A 348 5.91 -9.75 -19.31
CA LEU A 348 7.08 -9.62 -20.17
C LEU A 348 8.13 -10.72 -19.88
N ARG A 349 8.42 -10.97 -18.61
CA ARG A 349 9.35 -12.03 -18.18
C ARG A 349 8.85 -13.42 -18.57
N ALA A 350 7.56 -13.68 -18.51
CA ALA A 350 6.97 -14.93 -18.97
C ALA A 350 7.21 -15.14 -20.47
N GLN A 351 7.01 -14.13 -21.30
CA GLN A 351 7.32 -14.20 -22.73
C GLN A 351 8.83 -14.40 -23.00
N GLN A 352 9.69 -13.69 -22.31
CA GLN A 352 11.14 -13.87 -22.42
C GLN A 352 11.58 -15.30 -22.03
N ASP A 353 11.02 -15.87 -20.96
CA ASP A 353 11.33 -17.23 -20.51
C ASP A 353 10.84 -18.29 -21.50
N GLU A 354 9.67 -18.09 -22.08
CA GLU A 354 9.15 -18.94 -23.13
C GLU A 354 10.06 -18.94 -24.38
N LEU A 355 10.46 -17.75 -24.85
CA LEU A 355 11.39 -17.62 -25.97
C LEU A 355 12.76 -18.24 -25.66
N ARG A 356 13.32 -17.98 -24.48
CA ARG A 356 14.59 -18.55 -24.04
C ARG A 356 14.53 -20.09 -23.98
N SER A 357 13.44 -20.65 -23.48
CA SER A 357 13.21 -22.11 -23.46
C SER A 357 13.17 -22.69 -24.87
N GLN A 358 12.53 -21.99 -25.82
CA GLN A 358 12.51 -22.40 -27.24
C GLN A 358 13.91 -22.32 -27.86
N TRP A 359 14.63 -21.22 -27.67
CA TRP A 359 15.97 -21.04 -28.21
C TRP A 359 16.97 -22.08 -27.70
N LEU A 360 16.87 -22.42 -26.42
CA LEU A 360 17.72 -23.41 -25.80
C LEU A 360 17.41 -24.84 -26.32
N ALA A 361 16.12 -25.16 -26.49
CA ALA A 361 15.68 -26.41 -27.10
C ALA A 361 16.08 -26.54 -28.58
N ASP A 362 16.12 -25.42 -29.29
CA ASP A 362 16.49 -25.36 -30.71
C ASP A 362 18.01 -25.36 -30.95
N TRP A 363 18.81 -25.23 -29.91
CA TRP A 363 20.26 -25.10 -30.05
C TRP A 363 20.88 -26.28 -30.82
N GLY A 364 21.52 -25.98 -31.97
CA GLY A 364 22.02 -26.98 -32.91
C GLY A 364 20.96 -27.72 -33.73
N ASN A 365 19.67 -27.35 -33.64
CA ASN A 365 18.55 -27.98 -34.31
C ASN A 365 17.62 -26.94 -34.98
N TRP A 366 18.21 -25.95 -35.64
CA TRP A 366 17.44 -25.01 -36.42
C TRP A 366 16.87 -25.66 -37.69
N GLN A 367 15.77 -25.10 -38.20
CA GLN A 367 15.27 -25.43 -39.53
C GLN A 367 16.36 -25.25 -40.61
N ASN A 368 16.19 -25.81 -41.80
CA ASN A 368 17.17 -25.61 -42.88
C ASN A 368 17.22 -24.15 -43.31
N VAL A 369 18.33 -23.76 -43.97
CA VAL A 369 18.46 -22.41 -44.54
C VAL A 369 17.39 -22.22 -45.62
N GLY A 370 16.65 -21.14 -45.54
CA GLY A 370 15.53 -20.82 -46.44
C GLY A 370 14.17 -21.35 -45.95
N GLU A 371 14.09 -22.04 -44.81
CA GLU A 371 12.84 -22.52 -44.22
C GLU A 371 12.30 -21.63 -43.10
N TRP A 372 11.00 -21.68 -42.95
CA TRP A 372 10.26 -21.11 -41.83
C TRP A 372 10.01 -22.11 -40.73
N ARG A 373 9.91 -21.61 -39.50
CA ARG A 373 9.41 -22.35 -38.33
C ARG A 373 8.24 -21.61 -37.73
N ALA A 374 7.04 -22.18 -37.79
CA ALA A 374 5.90 -21.67 -37.03
C ALA A 374 5.97 -22.15 -35.57
N ILE A 375 5.49 -21.34 -34.66
CA ILE A 375 5.52 -21.59 -33.20
C ILE A 375 4.14 -21.24 -32.65
N VAL A 376 3.57 -22.17 -31.85
CA VAL A 376 2.42 -21.92 -30.99
C VAL A 376 2.79 -22.40 -29.58
N ALA A 377 2.66 -21.51 -28.62
CA ALA A 377 3.00 -21.81 -27.23
C ALA A 377 1.93 -21.26 -26.28
N GLY A 378 1.83 -21.87 -25.13
CA GLY A 378 0.99 -21.40 -24.03
C GLY A 378 1.55 -21.84 -22.71
N GLY A 379 1.17 -21.15 -21.65
CA GLY A 379 1.70 -21.40 -20.33
C GLY A 379 0.84 -20.83 -19.20
N GLY A 380 1.30 -21.10 -18.00
CA GLY A 380 0.79 -20.51 -16.79
C GLY A 380 1.91 -20.05 -15.88
N GLN A 381 1.64 -19.03 -15.10
CA GLN A 381 2.61 -18.48 -14.14
C GLN A 381 1.97 -18.19 -12.79
N LYS A 382 2.77 -18.26 -11.76
CA LYS A 382 2.48 -17.79 -10.40
C LYS A 382 3.54 -16.77 -10.01
N MET A 383 3.12 -15.73 -9.30
CA MET A 383 4.00 -14.68 -8.79
C MET A 383 3.59 -14.37 -7.35
N ASP A 384 4.53 -14.44 -6.44
CA ASP A 384 4.32 -14.17 -5.02
C ASP A 384 5.23 -13.01 -4.60
N PHE A 385 4.66 -12.01 -3.94
CA PHE A 385 5.37 -10.87 -3.35
C PHE A 385 5.31 -10.97 -1.83
N ASP A 386 6.44 -10.91 -1.17
CA ASP A 386 6.51 -10.76 0.28
C ASP A 386 6.26 -9.29 0.67
N ALA A 387 5.73 -9.07 1.87
CA ALA A 387 5.48 -7.72 2.36
C ALA A 387 6.79 -6.96 2.63
N GLN A 388 6.84 -5.69 2.24
CA GLN A 388 7.88 -4.73 2.60
C GLN A 388 7.31 -3.65 3.54
N SER A 389 8.13 -2.72 4.04
CA SER A 389 7.67 -1.60 4.87
C SER A 389 6.62 -0.72 4.14
N HIS A 390 6.75 -0.58 2.82
CA HIS A 390 5.86 0.21 1.96
C HIS A 390 5.28 -0.61 0.80
N SER A 391 5.17 -1.91 0.94
CA SER A 391 4.49 -2.76 -0.05
C SER A 391 3.74 -3.89 0.64
N ALA A 392 2.54 -4.14 0.16
CA ALA A 392 1.73 -5.26 0.62
C ALA A 392 2.30 -6.58 0.10
N SER A 393 2.06 -7.67 0.83
CA SER A 393 2.20 -9.01 0.25
C SER A 393 1.13 -9.21 -0.82
N ALA A 394 1.47 -9.97 -1.86
CA ALA A 394 0.52 -10.24 -2.92
C ALA A 394 0.78 -11.60 -3.58
N ASP A 395 -0.29 -12.28 -3.97
CA ASP A 395 -0.28 -13.53 -4.71
C ASP A 395 -0.86 -13.32 -6.10
N GLY A 396 -0.10 -13.71 -7.14
CA GLY A 396 -0.52 -13.54 -8.53
C GLY A 396 -0.48 -14.85 -9.31
N HIS A 397 -1.41 -14.99 -10.25
CA HIS A 397 -1.41 -16.09 -11.21
C HIS A 397 -1.86 -15.61 -12.59
N GLY A 398 -1.40 -16.30 -13.62
CA GLY A 398 -1.73 -15.93 -14.99
C GLY A 398 -1.55 -17.07 -15.97
N TYR A 399 -2.02 -16.83 -17.17
CA TYR A 399 -1.87 -17.73 -18.32
C TYR A 399 -1.68 -16.94 -19.61
N ASN A 400 -1.13 -17.59 -20.61
CA ASN A 400 -0.83 -16.95 -21.89
C ASN A 400 -1.02 -17.87 -23.08
N LEU A 401 -1.17 -17.27 -24.24
CA LEU A 401 -1.06 -17.87 -25.55
C LEU A 401 -0.14 -17.01 -26.41
N THR A 402 0.86 -17.64 -27.02
CA THR A 402 1.85 -17.00 -27.91
C THR A 402 1.86 -17.71 -29.27
N VAL A 403 1.89 -16.92 -30.31
CA VAL A 403 2.02 -17.41 -31.70
C VAL A 403 3.11 -16.63 -32.42
N GLY A 404 3.76 -17.27 -33.39
CA GLY A 404 4.76 -16.59 -34.19
C GLY A 404 5.58 -17.50 -35.05
N GLY A 405 6.75 -17.04 -35.46
CA GLY A 405 7.64 -17.87 -36.22
C GLY A 405 9.02 -17.24 -36.44
N SER A 406 9.92 -18.04 -36.99
CA SER A 406 11.26 -17.61 -37.38
C SER A 406 11.64 -18.10 -38.75
N TYR A 407 12.54 -17.39 -39.42
CA TYR A 407 13.10 -17.70 -40.71
C TYR A 407 14.63 -17.79 -40.63
N ARG A 408 15.20 -18.90 -41.11
CA ARG A 408 16.64 -19.07 -41.18
C ARG A 408 17.15 -18.56 -42.52
N PHE A 409 17.70 -17.34 -42.55
CA PHE A 409 18.12 -16.68 -43.79
C PHE A 409 19.60 -16.92 -44.16
N ALA A 410 20.39 -17.48 -43.22
CA ALA A 410 21.78 -17.88 -43.46
C ALA A 410 22.17 -19.04 -42.54
N GLU A 411 23.35 -19.66 -42.76
CA GLU A 411 23.81 -20.81 -41.96
C GLU A 411 23.81 -20.52 -40.47
N ASP A 412 24.33 -19.34 -40.09
CA ASP A 412 24.53 -18.97 -38.67
C ASP A 412 23.46 -17.98 -38.19
N TRP A 413 22.45 -17.62 -38.98
CA TRP A 413 21.50 -16.57 -38.66
C TRP A 413 20.06 -16.96 -38.85
N ARG A 414 19.24 -16.68 -37.86
CA ARG A 414 17.79 -16.67 -37.96
C ARG A 414 17.18 -15.42 -37.33
N ALA A 415 16.03 -15.00 -37.80
CA ALA A 415 15.23 -13.92 -37.21
C ALA A 415 13.77 -14.39 -37.07
N GLY A 416 13.04 -13.78 -36.18
CA GLY A 416 11.65 -14.15 -35.96
C GLY A 416 10.84 -13.04 -35.30
N LEU A 417 9.53 -13.31 -35.30
CA LEU A 417 8.53 -12.45 -34.67
C LEU A 417 7.53 -13.36 -33.93
N VAL A 418 7.21 -13.01 -32.68
CA VAL A 418 6.14 -13.64 -31.90
C VAL A 418 5.23 -12.58 -31.32
N ALA A 419 3.97 -12.93 -31.14
CA ALA A 419 2.98 -12.13 -30.44
C ALA A 419 2.25 -12.98 -29.40
N GLY A 420 2.09 -12.48 -28.19
CA GLY A 420 1.44 -13.17 -27.09
C GLY A 420 0.36 -12.32 -26.43
N ALA A 421 -0.68 -12.98 -25.99
CA ALA A 421 -1.72 -12.45 -25.11
C ALA A 421 -1.57 -13.10 -23.72
N TYR A 422 -1.47 -12.27 -22.71
CA TYR A 422 -1.25 -12.67 -21.30
C TYR A 422 -2.39 -12.15 -20.46
N ARG A 423 -2.92 -12.98 -19.60
CA ARG A 423 -3.86 -12.55 -18.56
C ARG A 423 -3.28 -12.88 -17.20
N GLN A 424 -3.24 -11.89 -16.32
CA GLN A 424 -2.72 -12.02 -14.96
C GLN A 424 -3.69 -11.42 -13.97
N THR A 425 -3.86 -12.08 -12.83
CA THR A 425 -4.55 -11.57 -11.66
C THR A 425 -3.55 -11.45 -10.52
N LEU A 426 -3.77 -10.47 -9.65
CA LEU A 426 -3.00 -10.26 -8.42
C LEU A 426 -3.99 -9.99 -7.30
N GLU A 427 -3.87 -10.72 -6.20
CA GLU A 427 -4.56 -10.47 -4.94
C GLU A 427 -3.55 -9.88 -3.97
N ALA A 428 -3.80 -8.65 -3.47
CA ALA A 428 -2.85 -7.90 -2.66
C ALA A 428 -3.44 -7.43 -1.33
N GLY A 429 -2.57 -7.33 -0.33
CA GLY A 429 -2.91 -6.81 0.99
C GLY A 429 -3.75 -7.74 1.84
N ALA A 430 -4.00 -7.31 3.09
CA ALA A 430 -4.70 -8.12 4.08
C ALA A 430 -6.21 -8.32 3.80
N ARG A 431 -6.73 -7.71 2.72
CA ARG A 431 -8.15 -7.80 2.32
C ARG A 431 -8.32 -8.36 0.92
N ASP A 432 -7.26 -8.92 0.34
CA ASP A 432 -7.27 -9.53 -0.99
C ASP A 432 -7.85 -8.58 -2.04
N SER A 433 -7.28 -7.37 -2.13
CA SER A 433 -7.55 -6.43 -3.22
C SER A 433 -7.27 -7.11 -4.56
N ASP A 434 -8.11 -6.87 -5.55
CA ASP A 434 -8.21 -7.67 -6.79
C ASP A 434 -7.75 -6.81 -7.97
N TYR A 435 -6.64 -7.16 -8.60
CA TYR A 435 -6.08 -6.46 -9.75
C TYR A 435 -5.95 -7.40 -10.94
N LYS A 436 -6.41 -6.97 -12.13
CA LYS A 436 -6.37 -7.76 -13.35
C LYS A 436 -5.67 -7.01 -14.45
N LEU A 437 -4.82 -7.73 -15.18
CA LEU A 437 -4.06 -7.22 -16.31
C LEU A 437 -4.23 -8.16 -17.51
N ASN A 438 -4.57 -7.59 -18.66
CA ASN A 438 -4.42 -8.20 -19.97
C ASN A 438 -3.25 -7.51 -20.69
N SER A 439 -2.22 -8.27 -21.08
CA SER A 439 -1.07 -7.74 -21.80
C SER A 439 -1.00 -8.35 -23.19
N TYR A 440 -0.77 -7.52 -24.20
CA TYR A 440 -0.57 -7.92 -25.59
C TYR A 440 0.84 -7.50 -26.00
N ILE A 441 1.75 -8.49 -26.12
CA ILE A 441 3.19 -8.23 -26.29
C ILE A 441 3.65 -8.85 -27.61
N ALA A 442 4.29 -8.06 -28.47
CA ALA A 442 4.99 -8.52 -29.65
C ALA A 442 6.50 -8.42 -29.45
N THR A 443 7.24 -9.44 -29.90
CA THR A 443 8.70 -9.50 -29.80
C THR A 443 9.32 -9.88 -31.14
N ALA A 444 10.17 -9.02 -31.67
CA ALA A 444 11.08 -9.34 -32.77
C ALA A 444 12.42 -9.79 -32.19
N PHE A 445 13.02 -10.79 -32.82
CA PHE A 445 14.31 -11.30 -32.36
C PHE A 445 15.21 -11.70 -33.53
N VAL A 446 16.52 -11.68 -33.27
CA VAL A 446 17.55 -12.22 -34.13
C VAL A 446 18.50 -13.07 -33.34
N GLN A 447 18.95 -14.16 -33.93
CA GLN A 447 19.89 -15.09 -33.31
C GLN A 447 21.05 -15.38 -34.23
N TYR A 448 22.22 -15.47 -33.60
CA TYR A 448 23.45 -15.90 -34.24
C TYR A 448 23.96 -17.17 -33.54
N GLN A 449 24.33 -18.17 -34.31
CA GLN A 449 24.96 -19.40 -33.81
C GLN A 449 26.01 -19.90 -34.81
N ALA A 450 27.27 -19.72 -34.47
CA ALA A 450 28.41 -20.32 -35.14
C ALA A 450 28.96 -21.52 -34.33
N GLN A 451 30.15 -22.04 -34.65
CA GLN A 451 30.70 -23.26 -34.05
C GLN A 451 30.63 -23.29 -32.50
N HIS A 452 31.12 -22.22 -31.86
CA HIS A 452 31.15 -22.12 -30.39
C HIS A 452 30.43 -20.87 -29.89
N TRP A 453 30.39 -19.79 -30.68
CA TRP A 453 29.75 -18.53 -30.27
C TRP A 453 28.28 -18.52 -30.62
N TRP A 454 27.48 -18.01 -29.71
CA TRP A 454 26.08 -17.73 -29.96
C TRP A 454 25.67 -16.39 -29.35
N ALA A 455 24.69 -15.76 -29.93
CA ALA A 455 24.10 -14.52 -29.42
C ALA A 455 22.59 -14.48 -29.77
N ASP A 456 21.82 -13.93 -28.84
CA ASP A 456 20.40 -13.61 -29.02
C ASP A 456 20.18 -12.12 -28.74
N LEU A 457 19.40 -11.47 -29.58
CA LEU A 457 18.92 -10.12 -29.38
C LEU A 457 17.42 -10.08 -29.63
N ALA A 458 16.66 -9.45 -28.72
CA ALA A 458 15.22 -9.30 -28.87
C ALA A 458 14.76 -7.89 -28.45
N ALA A 459 13.75 -7.40 -29.16
CA ALA A 459 13.04 -6.17 -28.84
C ALA A 459 11.55 -6.45 -28.74
N SER A 460 10.95 -6.03 -27.64
CA SER A 460 9.54 -6.25 -27.30
C SER A 460 8.80 -4.92 -27.18
N GLY A 461 7.54 -4.90 -27.58
CA GLY A 461 6.61 -3.80 -27.33
C GLY A 461 5.22 -4.35 -27.05
N GLY A 462 4.48 -3.71 -26.15
CA GLY A 462 3.18 -4.21 -25.73
C GLY A 462 2.23 -3.15 -25.24
N LYS A 463 0.95 -3.50 -25.26
CA LYS A 463 -0.15 -2.76 -24.65
C LYS A 463 -0.64 -3.49 -23.41
N LEU A 464 -0.98 -2.71 -22.42
CA LEU A 464 -1.46 -3.13 -21.11
C LEU A 464 -2.88 -2.63 -20.93
N ASP A 465 -3.77 -3.48 -20.44
CA ASP A 465 -5.17 -3.17 -20.16
C ASP A 465 -5.47 -3.71 -18.75
N TYR A 466 -5.61 -2.79 -17.82
CA TYR A 466 -5.85 -3.07 -16.40
C TYR A 466 -7.34 -2.97 -16.11
N ASP A 467 -8.00 -4.10 -16.18
CA ASP A 467 -9.43 -4.26 -15.90
C ASP A 467 -9.71 -4.48 -14.41
N ASN A 468 -10.79 -3.86 -13.90
CA ASN A 468 -11.32 -4.14 -12.57
C ASN A 468 -10.26 -4.06 -11.45
N LEU A 469 -9.52 -2.94 -11.42
CA LEU A 469 -8.66 -2.60 -10.30
C LEU A 469 -9.54 -2.36 -9.06
N LYS A 470 -9.55 -3.31 -8.12
CA LYS A 470 -10.43 -3.28 -6.95
C LYS A 470 -9.62 -3.27 -5.68
N ARG A 471 -9.40 -2.08 -5.15
CA ARG A 471 -8.76 -1.88 -3.84
C ARG A 471 -9.77 -2.13 -2.72
N LYS A 472 -9.43 -3.02 -1.78
CA LYS A 472 -10.23 -3.38 -0.60
C LYS A 472 -9.52 -2.98 0.68
N PHE A 473 -10.27 -2.48 1.65
CA PHE A 473 -9.74 -2.03 2.93
C PHE A 473 -10.74 -2.19 4.06
N ALA A 474 -10.25 -2.25 5.30
CA ALA A 474 -11.13 -2.23 6.47
C ALA A 474 -11.77 -0.85 6.62
N LEU A 475 -13.04 -0.79 7.00
CA LEU A 475 -13.75 0.44 7.33
C LEU A 475 -14.80 0.17 8.43
N GLY A 476 -14.41 0.37 9.68
CA GLY A 476 -15.19 0.01 10.85
C GLY A 476 -15.32 -1.51 11.00
N THR A 477 -16.55 -2.01 11.03
CA THR A 477 -16.86 -3.45 11.08
C THR A 477 -17.02 -4.07 9.69
N SER A 478 -16.93 -3.26 8.63
CA SER A 478 -17.17 -3.66 7.25
C SER A 478 -15.88 -3.58 6.41
N GLU A 479 -16.05 -4.01 5.16
CA GLU A 479 -15.04 -3.83 4.12
C GLU A 479 -15.46 -2.69 3.19
N GLY A 480 -14.55 -1.73 3.02
CA GLY A 480 -14.61 -0.74 1.95
C GLY A 480 -14.01 -1.31 0.67
N ALA A 481 -14.51 -0.89 -0.47
CA ALA A 481 -13.91 -1.20 -1.75
C ALA A 481 -14.09 -0.04 -2.74
N GLU A 482 -13.02 0.32 -3.42
CA GLU A 482 -13.01 1.24 -4.54
C GLU A 482 -12.58 0.51 -5.81
N LYS A 483 -13.00 1.02 -6.96
CA LYS A 483 -12.72 0.40 -8.26
C LYS A 483 -12.29 1.45 -9.27
N GLY A 484 -11.44 1.01 -10.19
CA GLY A 484 -11.03 1.77 -11.36
C GLY A 484 -10.54 0.84 -12.45
N ASP A 485 -10.13 1.42 -13.54
CA ASP A 485 -9.51 0.79 -14.70
C ASP A 485 -8.51 1.75 -15.32
N THR A 486 -7.48 1.22 -15.96
CA THR A 486 -6.48 2.03 -16.66
C THR A 486 -5.77 1.22 -17.73
N ASP A 487 -5.06 1.93 -18.59
CA ASP A 487 -4.24 1.36 -19.64
C ASP A 487 -2.74 1.55 -19.33
N GLY A 488 -1.93 1.09 -20.26
CA GLY A 488 -0.50 1.33 -20.20
C GLY A 488 0.22 0.75 -21.41
N ASP A 489 1.53 0.90 -21.39
CA ASP A 489 2.39 0.32 -22.40
C ASP A 489 3.72 -0.17 -21.83
N LEU A 490 4.36 -1.03 -22.57
CA LEU A 490 5.71 -1.47 -22.25
C LEU A 490 6.56 -1.59 -23.50
N TRP A 491 7.87 -1.41 -23.33
CA TRP A 491 8.85 -1.83 -24.30
C TRP A 491 10.10 -2.38 -23.60
N ALA A 492 10.82 -3.25 -24.29
CA ALA A 492 12.00 -3.88 -23.72
C ALA A 492 13.01 -4.27 -24.81
N VAL A 493 14.27 -4.32 -24.42
CA VAL A 493 15.36 -4.89 -25.22
C VAL A 493 16.12 -5.87 -24.34
N SER A 494 16.42 -7.04 -24.88
CA SER A 494 17.20 -8.06 -24.19
C SER A 494 18.26 -8.64 -25.11
N GLY A 495 19.44 -8.95 -24.57
CA GLY A 495 20.53 -9.58 -25.30
C GLY A 495 21.26 -10.61 -24.45
N ARG A 496 21.74 -11.67 -25.10
CA ARG A 496 22.60 -12.67 -24.49
C ARG A 496 23.76 -13.00 -25.43
N LEU A 497 24.91 -13.28 -24.87
CA LEU A 497 26.11 -13.72 -25.56
C LEU A 497 26.74 -14.86 -24.78
N GLY A 498 27.04 -15.97 -25.43
CA GLY A 498 27.62 -17.12 -24.80
C GLY A 498 28.62 -17.87 -25.68
N PHE A 499 29.31 -18.81 -25.04
CA PHE A 499 30.34 -19.62 -25.68
C PHE A 499 30.10 -21.11 -25.34
N ASP A 500 29.86 -21.95 -26.35
CA ASP A 500 29.68 -23.38 -26.18
C ASP A 500 31.03 -24.07 -26.00
N LEU A 501 31.18 -24.78 -24.89
CA LEU A 501 32.40 -25.51 -24.54
C LEU A 501 32.51 -26.88 -25.23
N ALA A 502 31.41 -27.32 -25.86
CA ALA A 502 31.34 -28.63 -26.53
C ALA A 502 31.62 -28.52 -28.03
N GLU A 503 32.14 -29.60 -28.59
CA GLU A 503 32.25 -29.76 -30.05
C GLU A 503 30.84 -29.84 -30.67
N PRO A 504 30.63 -29.32 -31.90
CA PRO A 504 29.30 -29.28 -32.55
C PRO A 504 28.60 -30.65 -32.69
N SER A 505 29.36 -31.72 -32.77
CA SER A 505 28.83 -33.09 -32.86
C SER A 505 28.56 -33.80 -31.51
N SER A 506 28.78 -33.11 -30.40
CA SER A 506 28.59 -33.66 -29.07
C SER A 506 27.11 -33.84 -28.75
N ARG A 507 26.79 -34.91 -27.98
CA ARG A 507 25.45 -35.12 -27.42
C ARG A 507 25.10 -34.18 -26.28
N TRP A 508 26.09 -33.52 -25.72
CA TRP A 508 25.94 -32.52 -24.65
C TRP A 508 26.56 -31.21 -25.08
N HIS A 509 25.90 -30.12 -24.73
CA HIS A 509 26.38 -28.76 -24.90
C HIS A 509 26.28 -28.05 -23.56
N PHE A 510 27.27 -27.24 -23.27
CA PHE A 510 27.35 -26.50 -22.04
C PHE A 510 28.01 -25.16 -22.30
N SER A 511 27.30 -24.07 -21.96
CA SER A 511 27.74 -22.74 -22.32
C SER A 511 27.60 -21.74 -21.18
N PRO A 512 28.68 -21.15 -20.69
CA PRO A 512 28.62 -19.89 -19.96
C PRO A 512 28.10 -18.78 -20.87
N PHE A 513 27.34 -17.85 -20.27
CA PHE A 513 26.81 -16.69 -20.99
C PHE A 513 26.71 -15.47 -20.09
N ILE A 514 26.61 -14.29 -20.72
CA ILE A 514 26.23 -13.04 -20.10
C ILE A 514 24.91 -12.57 -20.70
N SER A 515 24.13 -11.79 -19.96
CA SER A 515 22.88 -11.21 -20.43
C SER A 515 22.76 -9.74 -20.01
N ALA A 516 22.04 -8.97 -20.82
CA ALA A 516 21.63 -7.60 -20.51
C ALA A 516 20.15 -7.43 -20.90
N ASP A 517 19.37 -6.95 -19.97
CA ASP A 517 17.93 -6.73 -20.15
C ASP A 517 17.59 -5.30 -19.73
N TYR A 518 16.83 -4.60 -20.56
CA TYR A 518 16.21 -3.32 -20.24
C TYR A 518 14.72 -3.40 -20.50
N SER A 519 13.91 -2.93 -19.56
CA SER A 519 12.47 -2.74 -19.76
C SER A 519 12.01 -1.40 -19.24
N HIS A 520 10.98 -0.86 -19.89
CA HIS A 520 10.27 0.34 -19.51
C HIS A 520 8.78 0.01 -19.55
N VAL A 521 8.13 0.16 -18.41
CA VAL A 521 6.70 -0.04 -18.25
C VAL A 521 6.08 1.27 -17.80
N ASN A 522 5.03 1.70 -18.47
CA ASN A 522 4.21 2.83 -18.08
C ASN A 522 2.79 2.33 -17.79
N VAL A 523 2.22 2.75 -16.67
CA VAL A 523 0.81 2.55 -16.29
C VAL A 523 0.19 3.92 -16.19
N ASP A 524 -0.84 4.19 -17.00
CA ASP A 524 -1.49 5.48 -17.06
C ASP A 524 -2.23 5.76 -15.73
N GLY A 525 -2.34 7.03 -15.36
CA GLY A 525 -3.06 7.46 -14.18
C GLY A 525 -4.57 7.18 -14.29
N TYR A 526 -5.22 7.03 -13.13
CA TYR A 526 -6.66 6.79 -13.12
C TYR A 526 -7.32 7.30 -11.83
N SER A 527 -8.63 7.48 -11.91
CA SER A 527 -9.48 7.79 -10.75
C SER A 527 -10.34 6.61 -10.37
N GLU A 528 -10.45 6.32 -9.09
CA GLU A 528 -11.45 5.39 -8.58
C GLU A 528 -12.87 5.93 -8.82
N ASN A 529 -13.81 5.08 -9.23
CA ASN A 529 -15.08 5.47 -9.86
C ASN A 529 -16.19 5.93 -8.90
N SER A 530 -15.93 6.00 -7.57
CA SER A 530 -16.96 6.38 -6.61
C SER A 530 -16.89 7.85 -6.20
N ALA A 531 -18.01 8.37 -5.69
CA ALA A 531 -18.07 9.71 -5.09
C ALA A 531 -17.80 9.72 -3.57
N ARG A 532 -17.36 8.58 -3.01
CA ARG A 532 -17.08 8.45 -1.58
C ARG A 532 -15.79 9.19 -1.20
N ALA A 533 -15.69 9.53 0.07
CA ALA A 533 -14.47 10.15 0.62
C ALA A 533 -13.22 9.27 0.48
N THR A 534 -13.41 7.95 0.37
CA THR A 534 -12.35 6.94 0.24
C THR A 534 -11.78 6.80 -1.16
N ALA A 535 -12.43 7.39 -2.17
CA ALA A 535 -11.98 7.29 -3.56
C ALA A 535 -10.76 8.19 -3.83
N LEU A 536 -9.78 7.61 -4.51
CA LEU A 536 -8.49 8.21 -4.81
C LEU A 536 -8.30 8.39 -6.32
N ASN A 537 -7.49 9.35 -6.67
CA ASN A 537 -6.91 9.55 -7.99
C ASN A 537 -5.42 9.22 -7.90
N TYR A 538 -4.88 8.56 -8.92
CA TYR A 538 -3.48 8.19 -9.04
C TYR A 538 -2.92 8.74 -10.34
N ASP A 539 -1.75 9.32 -10.30
CA ASP A 539 -1.00 9.74 -11.49
C ASP A 539 -0.31 8.56 -12.17
N ASP A 540 0.28 8.81 -13.33
CA ASP A 540 1.04 7.84 -14.12
C ASP A 540 2.17 7.22 -13.29
N GLN A 541 2.39 5.92 -13.50
CA GLN A 541 3.49 5.19 -12.87
C GLN A 541 4.46 4.69 -13.92
N THR A 542 5.74 4.97 -13.77
CA THR A 542 6.79 4.50 -14.67
C THR A 542 7.77 3.59 -13.93
N ARG A 543 7.95 2.36 -14.41
CA ARG A 543 8.94 1.42 -13.91
C ARG A 543 9.98 1.09 -14.97
N LYS A 544 11.24 1.48 -14.71
CA LYS A 544 12.40 1.09 -15.50
C LYS A 544 13.13 -0.06 -14.80
N SER A 545 13.62 -1.03 -15.58
CA SER A 545 14.46 -2.13 -15.07
C SER A 545 15.68 -2.25 -15.95
N LYS A 546 16.87 -2.29 -15.35
CA LYS A 546 18.15 -2.46 -16.03
C LYS A 546 18.89 -3.61 -15.35
N ARG A 547 19.03 -4.75 -16.04
CA ARG A 547 19.63 -5.94 -15.46
C ARG A 547 20.83 -6.39 -16.29
N LEU A 548 21.90 -6.77 -15.58
CA LEU A 548 23.00 -7.51 -16.13
C LEU A 548 23.06 -8.87 -15.42
N GLY A 549 23.30 -9.92 -16.19
CA GLY A 549 23.36 -11.27 -15.67
C GLY A 549 24.53 -12.07 -16.21
N ALA A 550 24.86 -13.12 -15.48
CA ALA A 550 25.76 -14.17 -15.91
C ALA A 550 25.17 -15.52 -15.54
N GLY A 551 25.37 -16.51 -16.39
CA GLY A 551 24.76 -17.82 -16.19
C GLY A 551 25.45 -18.94 -16.95
N LEU A 552 24.87 -20.10 -16.78
CA LEU A 552 25.26 -21.33 -17.45
C LEU A 552 24.02 -21.95 -18.06
N GLN A 553 24.07 -22.32 -19.34
CA GLN A 553 23.05 -23.11 -19.98
C GLN A 553 23.60 -24.44 -20.47
N GLY A 554 22.76 -25.44 -20.56
CA GLY A 554 23.14 -26.73 -21.03
C GLY A 554 22.02 -27.49 -21.72
N LYS A 555 22.39 -28.40 -22.60
CA LYS A 555 21.51 -29.28 -23.33
C LYS A 555 22.13 -30.67 -23.40
N PHE A 556 21.29 -31.70 -23.34
CA PHE A 556 21.71 -33.11 -23.51
C PHE A 556 20.74 -33.84 -24.42
N ASP A 557 21.29 -34.42 -25.50
CA ASP A 557 20.55 -35.29 -26.44
C ASP A 557 20.43 -36.69 -25.88
N VAL A 558 19.28 -37.01 -25.22
CA VAL A 558 18.98 -38.32 -24.66
C VAL A 558 18.85 -39.35 -25.76
N THR A 559 18.09 -39.02 -26.82
CA THR A 559 17.99 -39.73 -28.08
C THR A 559 18.08 -38.72 -29.24
N PRO A 560 18.17 -39.18 -30.51
CA PRO A 560 18.10 -38.26 -31.66
C PRO A 560 16.80 -37.42 -31.74
N GLN A 561 15.74 -37.84 -31.03
CA GLN A 561 14.43 -37.18 -31.01
C GLN A 561 14.14 -36.48 -29.70
N THR A 562 14.87 -36.81 -28.61
CA THR A 562 14.56 -36.34 -27.25
C THR A 562 15.74 -35.57 -26.67
N GLN A 563 15.49 -34.35 -26.23
CA GLN A 563 16.50 -33.47 -25.61
C GLN A 563 16.01 -32.98 -24.27
N VAL A 564 16.92 -32.90 -23.30
CA VAL A 564 16.74 -32.16 -22.04
C VAL A 564 17.62 -30.93 -22.05
N PHE A 565 17.10 -29.82 -21.59
CA PHE A 565 17.81 -28.55 -21.53
C PHE A 565 17.55 -27.83 -20.22
N GLY A 566 18.43 -26.90 -19.86
CA GLY A 566 18.24 -26.06 -18.68
C GLY A 566 19.23 -24.93 -18.63
N GLU A 567 18.95 -23.94 -17.81
CA GLU A 567 19.85 -22.85 -17.52
C GLU A 567 19.72 -22.40 -16.06
N VAL A 568 20.80 -21.82 -15.54
CA VAL A 568 20.83 -21.09 -14.26
C VAL A 568 21.54 -19.78 -14.49
N ALA A 569 21.03 -18.71 -13.90
CA ALA A 569 21.65 -17.39 -13.99
C ALA A 569 21.45 -16.58 -12.71
N HIS A 570 22.39 -15.69 -12.47
CA HIS A 570 22.29 -14.63 -11.48
C HIS A 570 22.26 -13.29 -12.20
N GLU A 571 21.29 -12.46 -11.87
CA GLU A 571 21.07 -11.15 -12.47
C GLU A 571 21.15 -10.09 -11.38
N ARG A 572 21.66 -8.90 -11.74
CA ARG A 572 21.69 -7.73 -10.89
C ARG A 572 20.84 -6.62 -11.50
N GLU A 573 19.88 -6.13 -10.72
CA GLU A 573 19.06 -4.96 -11.04
C GLU A 573 19.81 -3.68 -10.63
N PHE A 574 19.78 -2.66 -11.47
CA PHE A 574 20.41 -1.36 -11.25
C PHE A 574 19.40 -0.23 -11.00
N GLU A 575 18.13 -0.44 -11.31
CA GLU A 575 17.04 0.48 -11.00
C GLU A 575 16.28 -0.04 -9.78
N THR A 576 16.83 0.26 -8.60
CA THR A 576 16.35 -0.22 -7.30
C THR A 576 15.74 0.87 -6.44
N ASP A 577 15.53 2.06 -6.98
CA ASP A 577 14.88 3.14 -6.26
C ASP A 577 13.44 2.74 -5.90
N GLN A 578 13.06 3.05 -4.66
CA GLN A 578 11.71 2.78 -4.18
C GLN A 578 10.71 3.52 -5.06
N GLN A 579 9.67 2.82 -5.51
CA GLN A 579 8.60 3.42 -6.29
C GLN A 579 7.79 4.35 -5.40
N ASP A 580 7.33 5.45 -5.97
CA ASP A 580 6.34 6.33 -5.38
C ASP A 580 5.20 6.54 -6.38
N VAL A 581 4.09 7.03 -5.89
CA VAL A 581 2.94 7.40 -6.71
C VAL A 581 2.30 8.67 -6.14
N THR A 582 2.02 9.61 -7.02
CA THR A 582 1.26 10.82 -6.70
C THR A 582 -0.22 10.47 -6.57
N ILE A 583 -0.80 10.87 -5.45
CA ILE A 583 -2.18 10.56 -5.07
C ILE A 583 -2.93 11.84 -4.74
N ALA A 584 -4.20 11.90 -5.11
CA ALA A 584 -5.14 12.89 -4.62
C ALA A 584 -6.43 12.22 -4.13
N LEU A 585 -7.15 12.83 -3.21
CA LEU A 585 -8.52 12.43 -2.91
C LEU A 585 -9.46 13.00 -3.98
N ASN A 586 -10.31 12.18 -4.61
CA ASN A 586 -11.33 12.66 -5.55
C ASN A 586 -12.23 13.74 -4.92
N SER A 587 -12.44 13.65 -3.61
CA SER A 587 -13.29 14.57 -2.84
C SER A 587 -12.56 15.86 -2.36
N VAL A 588 -11.24 15.98 -2.57
CA VAL A 588 -10.42 17.14 -2.16
C VAL A 588 -9.44 17.49 -3.29
N PRO A 589 -9.92 17.97 -4.43
CA PRO A 589 -9.04 18.33 -5.56
C PRO A 589 -8.09 19.48 -5.21
N GLY A 590 -6.88 19.43 -5.78
CA GLY A 590 -5.87 20.49 -5.64
C GLY A 590 -4.96 20.33 -4.42
N VAL A 591 -4.96 19.15 -3.79
CA VAL A 591 -3.95 18.73 -2.80
C VAL A 591 -3.46 17.36 -3.19
N ASP A 592 -2.35 17.32 -3.90
CA ASP A 592 -1.68 16.11 -4.36
C ASP A 592 -0.50 15.82 -3.42
N PHE A 593 -0.16 14.54 -3.25
CA PHE A 593 0.92 14.10 -2.37
C PHE A 593 1.54 12.80 -2.87
N ASP A 594 2.84 12.64 -2.68
CA ASP A 594 3.59 11.47 -3.06
C ASP A 594 3.74 10.50 -1.89
N LEU A 595 3.36 9.26 -2.10
CA LEU A 595 3.58 8.20 -1.11
C LEU A 595 4.41 7.06 -1.70
N LYS A 596 5.26 6.50 -0.85
CA LYS A 596 6.15 5.40 -1.20
C LYS A 596 5.43 4.07 -1.27
N GLY A 597 5.85 3.24 -2.22
CA GLY A 597 5.37 1.89 -2.46
C GLY A 597 6.51 0.88 -2.56
N TYR A 598 6.38 -0.07 -3.49
CA TYR A 598 7.28 -1.19 -3.69
C TYR A 598 8.73 -0.77 -3.96
N GLU A 599 9.69 -1.48 -3.36
CA GLU A 599 11.12 -1.31 -3.58
C GLU A 599 11.69 -2.52 -4.33
N PRO A 600 12.18 -2.34 -5.58
CA PRO A 600 12.73 -3.43 -6.37
C PRO A 600 14.04 -3.96 -5.80
N GLN A 601 14.17 -5.29 -5.73
CA GLN A 601 15.34 -5.95 -5.18
C GLN A 601 16.51 -5.99 -6.19
N ARG A 602 17.71 -5.85 -5.66
CA ARG A 602 18.93 -5.75 -6.44
C ARG A 602 19.38 -7.06 -7.07
N SER A 603 19.19 -8.18 -6.42
CA SER A 603 19.66 -9.50 -6.85
C SER A 603 18.52 -10.38 -7.28
N LEU A 604 18.67 -11.12 -8.36
CA LEU A 604 17.68 -12.06 -8.86
C LEU A 604 18.37 -13.36 -9.31
N ASN A 605 17.90 -14.50 -8.83
CA ASN A 605 18.32 -15.81 -9.29
C ASN A 605 17.25 -16.36 -10.26
N ARG A 606 17.70 -17.00 -11.32
CA ARG A 606 16.83 -17.61 -12.35
C ARG A 606 17.31 -19.03 -12.66
N ALA A 607 16.36 -19.92 -12.80
CA ALA A 607 16.58 -21.29 -13.26
C ALA A 607 15.49 -21.73 -14.22
N SER A 608 15.83 -22.52 -15.22
CA SER A 608 14.87 -23.20 -16.08
C SER A 608 15.30 -24.62 -16.40
N VAL A 609 14.33 -25.48 -16.66
CA VAL A 609 14.54 -26.85 -17.14
C VAL A 609 13.43 -27.22 -18.12
N GLY A 610 13.74 -27.97 -19.14
CA GLY A 610 12.74 -28.40 -20.11
C GLY A 610 13.14 -29.65 -20.88
N LEU A 611 12.15 -30.12 -21.64
CA LEU A 611 12.22 -31.27 -22.53
C LEU A 611 11.74 -30.86 -23.91
N SER A 612 12.46 -31.32 -24.94
CA SER A 612 12.05 -31.20 -26.35
C SER A 612 11.96 -32.57 -26.97
N GLN A 613 10.86 -32.85 -27.68
CA GLN A 613 10.58 -34.14 -28.34
C GLN A 613 10.21 -33.89 -29.79
N LYS A 614 11.00 -34.39 -30.74
CA LYS A 614 10.61 -34.50 -32.15
C LYS A 614 9.54 -35.59 -32.31
N LEU A 615 8.36 -35.19 -32.79
CA LEU A 615 7.25 -36.09 -33.08
C LEU A 615 7.24 -36.54 -34.56
N ALA A 616 7.74 -35.66 -35.43
CA ALA A 616 7.96 -35.92 -36.87
C ALA A 616 9.22 -35.13 -37.31
N PRO A 617 9.74 -35.32 -38.52
CA PRO A 617 10.93 -34.58 -38.98
C PRO A 617 10.82 -33.05 -38.89
N ASP A 618 9.61 -32.56 -39.07
CA ASP A 618 9.23 -31.15 -39.09
C ASP A 618 8.44 -30.67 -37.84
N LEU A 619 8.00 -31.59 -36.99
CA LEU A 619 7.13 -31.31 -35.86
C LEU A 619 7.83 -31.56 -34.51
N THR A 620 7.93 -30.55 -33.67
CA THR A 620 8.56 -30.67 -32.34
C THR A 620 7.63 -30.15 -31.25
N LEU A 621 7.52 -30.92 -30.17
CA LEU A 621 6.84 -30.56 -28.90
C LEU A 621 7.88 -30.20 -27.86
N ARG A 622 7.62 -29.14 -27.08
CA ARG A 622 8.47 -28.69 -25.96
C ARG A 622 7.65 -28.45 -24.71
N ALA A 623 8.24 -28.75 -23.57
CA ALA A 623 7.71 -28.41 -22.27
C ALA A 623 8.83 -27.81 -21.41
N GLY A 624 8.55 -26.76 -20.68
CA GLY A 624 9.52 -26.06 -19.83
C GLY A 624 8.92 -25.63 -18.49
N TYR A 625 9.78 -25.56 -17.49
CA TYR A 625 9.51 -24.96 -16.19
C TYR A 625 10.55 -23.88 -15.94
N ASN A 626 10.09 -22.71 -15.48
CA ASN A 626 10.92 -21.55 -15.16
C ASN A 626 10.68 -21.13 -13.72
N TRP A 627 11.75 -20.72 -13.06
CA TRP A 627 11.74 -20.22 -11.70
C TRP A 627 12.63 -19.01 -11.58
N ARG A 628 12.13 -17.97 -10.90
CA ARG A 628 12.86 -16.73 -10.57
C ARG A 628 12.61 -16.41 -9.11
N LYS A 629 13.65 -15.98 -8.40
CA LYS A 629 13.53 -15.58 -7.01
C LYS A 629 14.55 -14.50 -6.66
N ASN A 630 14.08 -13.51 -5.94
CA ASN A 630 14.87 -12.59 -5.13
C ASN A 630 14.42 -12.67 -3.65
N ASP A 631 14.80 -11.70 -2.84
CA ASP A 631 14.47 -11.72 -1.41
C ASP A 631 12.96 -11.57 -1.15
N ASP A 632 12.24 -10.83 -2.01
CA ASP A 632 10.84 -10.46 -1.80
C ASP A 632 9.88 -11.01 -2.87
N VAL A 633 10.39 -11.53 -4.00
CA VAL A 633 9.52 -11.99 -5.10
C VAL A 633 9.94 -13.39 -5.55
N THR A 634 8.94 -14.25 -5.67
CA THR A 634 9.08 -15.56 -6.33
C THR A 634 8.15 -15.61 -7.54
N GLN A 635 8.70 -15.89 -8.73
CA GLN A 635 7.93 -16.14 -9.95
C GLN A 635 8.22 -17.54 -10.48
N GLN A 636 7.18 -18.29 -10.80
CA GLN A 636 7.24 -19.64 -11.35
C GLN A 636 6.36 -19.73 -12.58
N GLY A 637 6.79 -20.49 -13.58
CA GLY A 637 6.01 -20.67 -14.81
C GLY A 637 6.21 -22.03 -15.45
N VAL A 638 5.18 -22.52 -16.12
CA VAL A 638 5.22 -23.67 -17.00
C VAL A 638 4.84 -23.23 -18.40
N ASN A 639 5.49 -23.78 -19.39
CA ASN A 639 5.15 -23.53 -20.79
C ASN A 639 5.14 -24.83 -21.60
N LEU A 640 4.27 -24.84 -22.60
CA LEU A 640 4.16 -25.90 -23.60
C LEU A 640 4.17 -25.25 -24.97
N ALA A 641 5.01 -25.74 -25.89
CA ALA A 641 5.12 -25.20 -27.23
C ALA A 641 5.15 -26.30 -28.28
N VAL A 642 4.55 -26.01 -29.42
CA VAL A 642 4.63 -26.82 -30.64
C VAL A 642 5.26 -25.97 -31.73
N SER A 643 6.19 -26.54 -32.48
CA SER A 643 6.76 -25.89 -33.65
C SER A 643 6.73 -26.79 -34.88
N LEU A 644 6.50 -26.18 -36.04
CA LEU A 644 6.42 -26.83 -37.34
C LEU A 644 7.37 -26.13 -38.32
N ASP A 645 8.26 -26.90 -38.95
CA ASP A 645 9.19 -26.42 -39.98
C ASP A 645 8.58 -26.63 -41.36
N PHE A 646 8.74 -25.65 -42.29
CA PHE A 646 8.19 -25.74 -43.65
C PHE A 646 8.92 -24.80 -44.63
#